data_111fa7c6c4d28747ce1bb95a9d3a428f
#
_entry.id   111fa7c6c4d28747ce1bb95a9d3a428f
#
_cell.length_a   1.000
_cell.length_b   1.000
_cell.length_c   1.000
_cell.angle_alpha   90.00
_cell.angle_beta   90.00
_cell.angle_gamma   90.00
#
_symmetry.space_group_name_H-M   'P 1'
#
loop_
_entity.id
_entity.type
_entity.pdbx_description
1 polymer ?
#
loop_
_entity_poly.entity_id
_entity_poly.type
_entity_poly.pdbx_seq_one_letter_code
_entity_poly.pdbx_strand_id
1 'polypeptide(L)'
;MSQYINIIIASLIFNILFYFILNKQNKNINKQNIILLLFSIVISILCYICLFKSKIKSFSIISAIYGNLLSFLIINFKTIKKNTINKWILGLILSVFIAINIETFVFNFRHFESMTFSHNYLKYEVDENSNTIEIKNINKEINNMHINVISDNSYKTFNLKIQVTDDGNELYYALPERKIYPDIDKSLYLKLNLMEKAHNIKIEYENMNVKISSVEFNSITPFWFEWIRFLTISILLFILFLIRPKSELYKLKCIDKFRFKKIIIIAFTIINVLVLFFVVNIKDEYVHSQTKNQYEKISESILDGKVYLNEKVSDKLRNMKNPYDTNLRKESHTKALWDHAFFKGKYYVYFGIVPVMLFYIPCHLLFGTYPPMYLLVFLCVSVTIIMFMLLLYDLIKKYFKKTSFVLYIMLCTLFTYGFGSIFFLRTPNIYYLPIACGIMFSISAIYFWMKSTEKNKINKKYLFFGSLCMALVAGCRPQLLINAFLSIPIFYDKIKEDGLKNNLKNIFIYIVPFIMVGIVLMFYNYIRFGSFLDFGANYNLTTNDMTKRGFKIDRTFFGLFYLLFIPLKIGCNFPFLQEQFIETNYMGITISEPIIGSILAACPLLIISFLIFFIKKYFKSKKIFNICLLLTIFSLIILVADIQMAGILQRYSLDCVWMLLLCTILIILNFNEKLKNNDLRRFLTNVLIVLIIFNLSYNFLNIFTSDFMYIGLIETRPYLFWKIYYMIHFWL
;
A
#
# COMPACT_ATOMS: atom_id res chain seq x y z
N MET A 1 -15.50 20.50 32.34
CA MET A 1 -15.28 19.10 32.77
C MET A 1 -16.43 18.51 33.56
N SER A 2 -16.95 19.19 34.61
CA SER A 2 -18.05 18.70 35.44
C SER A 2 -19.33 18.34 34.64
N GLN A 3 -19.75 19.18 33.67
CA GLN A 3 -20.94 18.92 32.86
C GLN A 3 -20.86 17.62 32.07
N TYR A 4 -19.71 17.26 31.51
CA TYR A 4 -19.53 16.04 30.72
C TYR A 4 -19.51 14.77 31.59
N ILE A 5 -18.89 14.86 32.78
CA ILE A 5 -18.93 13.80 33.78
C ILE A 5 -20.39 13.57 34.24
N ASN A 6 -21.15 14.63 34.44
CA ASN A 6 -22.56 14.55 34.80
C ASN A 6 -23.40 13.87 33.71
N ILE A 7 -23.12 14.11 32.40
CA ILE A 7 -23.81 13.45 31.31
C ILE A 7 -23.48 11.92 31.30
N ILE A 8 -22.22 11.55 31.51
CA ILE A 8 -21.80 10.14 31.61
C ILE A 8 -22.51 9.45 32.79
N ILE A 9 -22.51 10.10 33.96
CA ILE A 9 -23.17 9.57 35.18
C ILE A 9 -24.67 9.46 34.97
N ALA A 10 -25.32 10.48 34.40
CA ALA A 10 -26.75 10.47 34.12
C ALA A 10 -27.11 9.33 33.15
N SER A 11 -26.33 9.14 32.09
CA SER A 11 -26.48 8.01 31.12
C SER A 11 -26.33 6.66 31.81
N LEU A 12 -25.35 6.52 32.70
CA LEU A 12 -25.12 5.30 33.48
C LEU A 12 -26.31 4.99 34.39
N ILE A 13 -26.76 5.97 35.19
CA ILE A 13 -27.88 5.81 36.14
C ILE A 13 -29.17 5.45 35.34
N PHE A 14 -29.47 6.18 34.27
CA PHE A 14 -30.64 5.94 33.44
C PHE A 14 -30.65 4.51 32.88
N ASN A 15 -29.53 4.05 32.31
CA ASN A 15 -29.47 2.71 31.76
C ASN A 15 -29.57 1.60 32.80
N ILE A 16 -28.99 1.79 33.98
CA ILE A 16 -29.08 0.85 35.09
C ILE A 16 -30.54 0.75 35.58
N LEU A 17 -31.19 1.89 35.80
CA LEU A 17 -32.59 1.94 36.22
C LEU A 17 -33.52 1.31 35.17
N PHE A 18 -33.34 1.65 33.91
CA PHE A 18 -34.14 1.14 32.81
C PHE A 18 -33.98 -0.38 32.60
N TYR A 19 -32.74 -0.87 32.77
CA TYR A 19 -32.45 -2.31 32.78
C TYR A 19 -33.20 -3.04 33.91
N PHE A 20 -33.22 -2.50 35.13
CA PHE A 20 -33.94 -3.10 36.26
C PHE A 20 -35.45 -3.14 36.05
N ILE A 21 -36.02 -2.11 35.43
CA ILE A 21 -37.45 -2.03 35.10
C ILE A 21 -37.82 -3.12 34.09
N LEU A 22 -37.03 -3.30 33.03
CA LEU A 22 -37.32 -4.28 31.97
C LEU A 22 -36.97 -5.71 32.34
N ASN A 23 -35.98 -5.94 33.17
CA ASN A 23 -35.57 -7.28 33.56
C ASN A 23 -36.63 -7.96 34.48
N LYS A 24 -37.51 -7.16 35.07
CA LYS A 24 -38.67 -7.64 35.87
C LYS A 24 -39.78 -8.28 35.00
N GLN A 25 -39.75 -8.06 33.66
CA GLN A 25 -40.83 -8.47 32.77
C GLN A 25 -40.55 -9.62 31.81
N ASN A 26 -39.25 -9.99 31.47
CA ASN A 26 -39.05 -11.03 30.44
C ASN A 26 -37.68 -11.76 30.46
N LYS A 27 -37.75 -13.11 30.19
CA LYS A 27 -36.60 -14.03 30.15
C LYS A 27 -35.82 -14.07 28.83
N ASN A 28 -36.20 -13.35 27.75
CA ASN A 28 -35.57 -13.43 26.43
C ASN A 28 -34.74 -12.13 26.11
N ILE A 29 -33.58 -12.09 26.66
CA ILE A 29 -32.76 -10.85 26.82
C ILE A 29 -32.01 -10.41 25.57
N ASN A 30 -31.72 -11.26 24.57
CA ASN A 30 -30.63 -11.02 23.62
C ASN A 30 -30.91 -10.00 22.49
N LYS A 31 -32.09 -10.01 21.86
CA LYS A 31 -32.45 -8.99 20.85
C LYS A 31 -32.89 -7.68 21.49
N GLN A 32 -33.54 -7.77 22.61
CA GLN A 32 -34.07 -6.61 23.35
C GLN A 32 -32.97 -5.74 23.93
N ASN A 33 -31.83 -6.31 24.34
CA ASN A 33 -30.70 -5.52 24.90
C ASN A 33 -30.00 -4.62 23.86
N ILE A 34 -29.96 -5.02 22.58
CA ILE A 34 -29.39 -4.20 21.51
C ILE A 34 -30.33 -3.05 21.15
N ILE A 35 -31.64 -3.35 21.05
CA ILE A 35 -32.67 -2.32 20.81
C ILE A 35 -32.68 -1.33 21.96
N LEU A 36 -32.53 -1.80 23.19
CA LEU A 36 -32.41 -0.98 24.39
C LEU A 36 -31.19 -0.07 24.39
N LEU A 37 -30.03 -0.58 23.97
CA LEU A 37 -28.82 0.23 23.84
C LEU A 37 -29.02 1.34 22.81
N LEU A 38 -29.53 1.01 21.62
CA LEU A 38 -29.79 2.01 20.59
C LEU A 38 -30.82 3.05 21.04
N PHE A 39 -31.90 2.61 21.68
CA PHE A 39 -32.95 3.49 22.20
C PHE A 39 -32.45 4.40 23.33
N SER A 40 -31.60 3.88 24.23
CA SER A 40 -31.00 4.68 25.31
C SER A 40 -30.00 5.72 24.79
N ILE A 41 -29.26 5.43 23.73
CA ILE A 41 -28.40 6.40 23.06
C ILE A 41 -29.24 7.55 22.50
N VAL A 42 -30.30 7.24 21.77
CA VAL A 42 -31.21 8.25 21.18
C VAL A 42 -31.86 9.10 22.27
N ILE A 43 -32.39 8.48 23.33
CA ILE A 43 -33.00 9.20 24.45
C ILE A 43 -31.96 10.08 25.16
N SER A 44 -30.76 9.61 25.43
CA SER A 44 -29.71 10.42 26.07
C SER A 44 -29.34 11.65 25.25
N ILE A 45 -29.31 11.52 23.92
CA ILE A 45 -29.07 12.65 22.99
C ILE A 45 -30.29 13.63 23.04
N LEU A 46 -31.51 13.10 22.96
CA LEU A 46 -32.73 13.92 23.01
C LEU A 46 -32.86 14.66 24.35
N CYS A 47 -32.63 13.99 25.48
CA CYS A 47 -32.64 14.61 26.82
C CYS A 47 -31.59 15.71 26.91
N TYR A 48 -30.40 15.52 26.33
CA TYR A 48 -29.39 16.58 26.31
C TYR A 48 -29.86 17.81 25.53
N ILE A 49 -30.46 17.60 24.33
CA ILE A 49 -31.00 18.70 23.51
C ILE A 49 -32.09 19.46 24.25
N CYS A 50 -33.02 18.74 24.90
CA CYS A 50 -34.15 19.34 25.61
C CYS A 50 -33.76 20.08 26.89
N LEU A 51 -32.79 19.54 27.67
CA LEU A 51 -32.41 20.08 28.97
C LEU A 51 -31.47 21.28 28.89
N PHE A 52 -30.61 21.33 27.88
CA PHE A 52 -29.55 22.34 27.82
C PHE A 52 -29.72 23.43 26.77
N LYS A 53 -30.77 23.37 25.92
CA LYS A 53 -31.07 24.38 24.86
C LYS A 53 -29.86 24.94 24.10
N SER A 54 -28.71 24.24 24.13
CA SER A 54 -27.43 24.69 23.58
C SER A 54 -27.11 24.00 22.27
N LYS A 55 -26.29 24.63 21.42
CA LYS A 55 -25.74 23.99 20.20
C LYS A 55 -25.09 22.67 20.59
N ILE A 56 -25.47 21.59 19.88
CA ILE A 56 -24.93 20.24 20.09
C ILE A 56 -23.43 20.30 19.85
N LYS A 57 -22.63 20.16 20.89
CA LYS A 57 -21.18 20.00 20.76
C LYS A 57 -20.87 18.55 20.59
N SER A 58 -19.94 18.21 19.70
CA SER A 58 -19.50 16.83 19.42
C SER A 58 -19.13 16.05 20.69
N PHE A 59 -18.53 16.71 21.66
CA PHE A 59 -18.16 16.10 22.94
C PHE A 59 -19.36 15.63 23.78
N SER A 60 -20.48 16.29 23.68
CA SER A 60 -21.72 15.92 24.43
C SER A 60 -22.31 14.61 23.85
N ILE A 61 -22.32 14.46 22.54
CA ILE A 61 -22.76 13.22 21.88
C ILE A 61 -21.84 12.05 22.26
N ILE A 62 -20.54 12.29 22.26
CA ILE A 62 -19.53 11.28 22.62
C ILE A 62 -19.70 10.84 24.07
N SER A 63 -19.91 11.78 24.99
CA SER A 63 -20.12 11.50 26.41
C SER A 63 -21.38 10.65 26.63
N ALA A 64 -22.46 10.91 25.88
CA ALA A 64 -23.67 10.10 25.92
C ALA A 64 -23.45 8.69 25.38
N ILE A 65 -22.77 8.54 24.23
CA ILE A 65 -22.42 7.24 23.65
C ILE A 65 -21.53 6.44 24.60
N TYR A 66 -20.52 7.09 25.19
CA TYR A 66 -19.60 6.49 26.15
C TYR A 66 -20.32 5.93 27.37
N GLY A 67 -21.18 6.72 28.02
CA GLY A 67 -21.98 6.29 29.17
C GLY A 67 -22.88 5.11 28.85
N ASN A 68 -23.50 5.10 27.66
CA ASN A 68 -24.36 4.00 27.21
C ASN A 68 -23.58 2.71 26.92
N LEU A 69 -22.41 2.81 26.26
CA LEU A 69 -21.56 1.65 26.01
C LEU A 69 -21.00 1.05 27.30
N LEU A 70 -20.58 1.89 28.24
CA LEU A 70 -20.09 1.45 29.54
C LEU A 70 -21.19 0.74 30.34
N SER A 71 -22.41 1.28 30.36
CA SER A 71 -23.57 0.66 30.99
C SER A 71 -23.87 -0.72 30.39
N PHE A 72 -23.88 -0.83 29.06
CA PHE A 72 -24.13 -2.08 28.36
C PHE A 72 -23.06 -3.14 28.73
N LEU A 73 -21.81 -2.76 28.79
CA LEU A 73 -20.70 -3.67 29.16
C LEU A 73 -20.88 -4.17 30.59
N ILE A 74 -21.17 -3.27 31.55
CA ILE A 74 -21.37 -3.63 32.97
C ILE A 74 -22.54 -4.59 33.14
N ILE A 75 -23.69 -4.24 32.55
CA ILE A 75 -24.93 -5.01 32.70
C ILE A 75 -24.84 -6.40 32.05
N ASN A 76 -24.22 -6.50 30.90
CA ASN A 76 -24.21 -7.74 30.13
C ASN A 76 -22.99 -8.64 30.37
N PHE A 77 -22.04 -8.25 31.20
CA PHE A 77 -20.77 -8.96 31.38
C PHE A 77 -20.94 -10.45 31.78
N LYS A 78 -21.92 -10.77 32.62
CA LYS A 78 -22.22 -12.16 33.06
C LYS A 78 -22.97 -12.99 32.03
N THR A 79 -23.86 -12.37 31.22
CA THR A 79 -24.76 -13.05 30.28
C THR A 79 -24.07 -13.40 28.95
N ILE A 80 -23.07 -12.62 28.55
CA ILE A 80 -22.41 -12.71 27.26
C ILE A 80 -21.45 -13.93 27.17
N LYS A 81 -21.09 -14.52 28.33
CA LYS A 81 -20.12 -15.63 28.39
C LYS A 81 -20.62 -16.94 27.77
N LYS A 82 -21.93 -17.12 27.53
CA LYS A 82 -22.54 -18.39 27.14
C LYS A 82 -22.82 -18.61 25.64
N ASN A 83 -22.94 -17.56 24.79
CA ASN A 83 -23.40 -17.73 23.41
C ASN A 83 -22.44 -17.12 22.37
N THR A 84 -22.17 -17.78 21.23
CA THR A 84 -21.21 -17.35 20.19
C THR A 84 -21.58 -16.04 19.52
N ILE A 85 -22.85 -15.83 19.21
CA ILE A 85 -23.34 -14.57 18.61
C ILE A 85 -23.12 -13.39 19.56
N ASN A 86 -23.36 -13.61 20.85
CA ASN A 86 -23.15 -12.60 21.88
C ASN A 86 -21.66 -12.20 22.02
N LYS A 87 -20.72 -13.14 21.78
CA LYS A 87 -19.28 -12.85 21.80
C LYS A 87 -18.87 -11.89 20.68
N TRP A 88 -19.44 -11.99 19.48
CA TRP A 88 -19.11 -11.09 18.36
C TRP A 88 -19.68 -9.68 18.60
N ILE A 89 -20.90 -9.60 19.10
CA ILE A 89 -21.52 -8.32 19.49
C ILE A 89 -20.68 -7.65 20.60
N LEU A 90 -20.29 -8.42 21.60
CA LEU A 90 -19.37 -7.93 22.64
C LEU A 90 -18.04 -7.43 22.04
N GLY A 91 -17.46 -8.20 21.10
CA GLY A 91 -16.25 -7.81 20.39
C GLY A 91 -16.41 -6.50 19.65
N LEU A 92 -17.54 -6.29 18.97
CA LEU A 92 -17.85 -5.03 18.30
C LEU A 92 -17.95 -3.87 19.30
N ILE A 93 -18.72 -4.06 20.38
CA ILE A 93 -18.91 -3.04 21.41
C ILE A 93 -17.59 -2.68 22.09
N LEU A 94 -16.75 -3.67 22.42
CA LEU A 94 -15.42 -3.44 22.98
C LEU A 94 -14.52 -2.68 22.00
N SER A 95 -14.59 -3.02 20.72
CA SER A 95 -13.81 -2.33 19.68
C SER A 95 -14.21 -0.85 19.56
N VAL A 96 -15.52 -0.58 19.55
CA VAL A 96 -16.05 0.78 19.53
C VAL A 96 -15.70 1.52 20.82
N PHE A 97 -15.82 0.86 21.98
CA PHE A 97 -15.47 1.47 23.27
C PHE A 97 -13.97 1.83 23.37
N ILE A 98 -13.08 0.94 22.95
CA ILE A 98 -11.64 1.21 22.91
C ILE A 98 -11.33 2.33 21.91
N ALA A 99 -11.94 2.31 20.72
CA ALA A 99 -11.74 3.35 19.72
C ALA A 99 -12.16 4.73 20.18
N ILE A 100 -13.28 4.83 20.90
CA ILE A 100 -13.74 6.11 21.44
C ILE A 100 -12.80 6.64 22.52
N ASN A 101 -12.22 5.75 23.35
CA ASN A 101 -11.22 6.13 24.34
C ASN A 101 -9.93 6.63 23.66
N ILE A 102 -9.46 5.93 22.65
CA ILE A 102 -8.28 6.34 21.88
C ILE A 102 -8.54 7.71 21.23
N GLU A 103 -9.69 7.88 20.58
CA GLU A 103 -10.03 9.14 19.93
C GLU A 103 -10.17 10.29 20.93
N THR A 104 -10.80 10.05 22.08
CA THR A 104 -11.04 11.07 23.10
C THR A 104 -9.78 11.44 23.87
N PHE A 105 -9.03 10.46 24.36
CA PHE A 105 -7.95 10.75 25.32
C PHE A 105 -6.57 10.79 24.67
N VAL A 106 -6.33 9.99 23.62
CA VAL A 106 -5.03 9.99 22.94
C VAL A 106 -4.99 11.09 21.88
N PHE A 107 -5.92 11.08 20.91
CA PHE A 107 -5.89 12.06 19.82
C PHE A 107 -6.36 13.47 20.21
N ASN A 108 -7.04 13.62 21.32
CA ASN A 108 -7.44 14.91 21.88
C ASN A 108 -6.70 15.24 23.19
N PHE A 109 -5.54 14.63 23.44
CA PHE A 109 -4.74 14.89 24.64
C PHE A 109 -4.47 16.37 24.85
N ARG A 110 -4.12 17.10 23.80
CA ARG A 110 -3.85 18.56 23.84
C ARG A 110 -5.03 19.39 24.31
N HIS A 111 -6.26 18.98 24.03
CA HIS A 111 -7.45 19.65 24.55
C HIS A 111 -7.48 19.65 26.08
N PHE A 112 -7.21 18.48 26.68
CA PHE A 112 -7.19 18.35 28.13
C PHE A 112 -5.97 19.01 28.76
N GLU A 113 -4.79 18.89 28.14
CA GLU A 113 -3.57 19.54 28.58
C GLU A 113 -3.74 21.07 28.58
N SER A 114 -4.27 21.67 27.53
CA SER A 114 -4.46 23.14 27.43
C SER A 114 -5.40 23.69 28.48
N MET A 115 -6.35 22.88 28.96
CA MET A 115 -7.24 23.33 30.08
C MET A 115 -6.47 23.59 31.36
N THR A 116 -5.36 22.89 31.61
CA THR A 116 -4.56 23.06 32.84
C THR A 116 -3.79 24.38 32.84
N PHE A 117 -3.46 24.92 31.67
CA PHE A 117 -2.71 26.17 31.49
C PHE A 117 -3.60 27.39 31.19
N SER A 118 -4.92 27.21 31.01
CA SER A 118 -5.85 28.30 30.64
C SER A 118 -5.94 29.43 31.62
N HIS A 119 -5.50 29.24 32.87
CA HIS A 119 -5.42 30.29 33.88
C HIS A 119 -4.35 31.37 33.56
N ASN A 120 -3.38 31.05 32.72
CA ASN A 120 -2.33 31.93 32.19
C ASN A 120 -2.63 32.44 30.78
N TYR A 121 -3.91 32.52 30.38
CA TYR A 121 -4.29 33.00 29.04
C TYR A 121 -3.82 34.44 28.79
N LEU A 122 -3.28 34.69 27.61
CA LEU A 122 -2.84 35.98 27.11
C LEU A 122 -3.25 36.15 25.65
N LYS A 123 -3.66 37.37 25.27
CA LYS A 123 -3.96 37.73 23.90
C LYS A 123 -3.24 39.02 23.52
N TYR A 124 -2.58 39.00 22.35
CA TYR A 124 -1.88 40.12 21.77
C TYR A 124 -2.45 40.42 20.39
N GLU A 125 -2.95 41.65 20.19
CA GLU A 125 -3.30 42.14 18.85
C GLU A 125 -2.01 42.51 18.11
N VAL A 126 -1.98 42.25 16.82
CA VAL A 126 -0.80 42.41 15.99
C VAL A 126 -1.06 43.41 14.88
N ASP A 127 -0.09 44.26 14.57
CA ASP A 127 -0.15 45.10 13.39
C ASP A 127 -0.11 44.25 12.12
N GLU A 128 -1.20 44.27 11.35
CA GLU A 128 -1.40 43.46 10.16
C GLU A 128 -0.36 43.67 9.04
N ASN A 129 0.43 44.73 9.13
CA ASN A 129 1.43 45.08 8.12
C ASN A 129 2.85 44.59 8.44
N SER A 130 3.07 44.01 9.64
CA SER A 130 4.39 43.53 10.06
C SER A 130 4.54 42.03 9.83
N ASN A 131 5.63 41.61 9.15
CA ASN A 131 6.00 40.20 8.97
C ASN A 131 6.79 39.64 10.17
N THR A 132 7.04 40.49 11.17
CA THR A 132 7.75 40.14 12.41
C THR A 132 6.96 40.64 13.58
N ILE A 133 6.61 39.75 14.50
CA ILE A 133 5.86 40.05 15.74
C ILE A 133 6.82 39.79 16.90
N GLU A 134 7.08 40.81 17.70
CA GLU A 134 7.91 40.68 18.89
C GLU A 134 7.10 41.00 20.14
N ILE A 135 6.97 40.04 21.04
CA ILE A 135 6.23 40.12 22.30
C ILE A 135 7.26 40.01 23.43
N LYS A 136 7.37 41.08 24.24
CA LYS A 136 8.37 41.18 25.31
C LYS A 136 7.71 41.13 26.70
N ASN A 137 8.50 40.76 27.70
CA ASN A 137 8.13 40.81 29.14
C ASN A 137 6.90 39.94 29.48
N ILE A 138 6.76 38.77 28.88
CA ILE A 138 5.65 37.86 29.11
C ILE A 138 5.67 37.33 30.56
N ASN A 139 6.82 36.80 30.99
CA ASN A 139 7.12 36.31 32.35
C ASN A 139 6.06 35.30 32.89
N LYS A 140 5.53 34.44 32.01
CA LYS A 140 4.53 33.40 32.33
C LYS A 140 4.90 32.08 31.68
N GLU A 141 4.41 31.00 32.30
CA GLU A 141 4.51 29.66 31.69
C GLU A 141 3.60 29.61 30.46
N ILE A 142 4.17 29.28 29.31
CA ILE A 142 3.47 29.15 28.02
C ILE A 142 3.55 27.69 27.54
N ASN A 143 2.39 27.05 27.41
CA ASN A 143 2.27 25.68 26.89
C ASN A 143 1.92 25.66 25.39
N ASN A 144 1.04 26.58 24.97
CA ASN A 144 0.60 26.59 23.57
C ASN A 144 0.39 28.03 23.05
N MET A 145 0.38 28.13 21.73
CA MET A 145 0.11 29.37 21.00
C MET A 145 -0.95 29.10 19.93
N HIS A 146 -1.96 29.96 19.85
CA HIS A 146 -2.93 30.00 18.78
C HIS A 146 -2.73 31.25 17.94
N ILE A 147 -2.78 31.12 16.64
CA ILE A 147 -2.59 32.22 15.69
C ILE A 147 -3.89 32.45 14.95
N ASN A 148 -4.41 33.67 15.03
CA ASN A 148 -5.55 34.13 14.24
C ASN A 148 -5.03 34.68 12.91
N VAL A 149 -5.38 34.03 11.80
CA VAL A 149 -4.91 34.37 10.47
C VAL A 149 -6.04 34.93 9.63
N ILE A 150 -5.79 36.06 8.96
CA ILE A 150 -6.64 36.60 7.90
C ILE A 150 -5.96 36.29 6.58
N SER A 151 -6.61 35.49 5.73
CA SER A 151 -6.08 35.09 4.43
C SER A 151 -7.08 35.43 3.32
N ASP A 152 -6.62 36.16 2.33
CA ASP A 152 -7.44 36.50 1.14
C ASP A 152 -7.59 35.33 0.15
N ASN A 153 -6.79 34.27 0.30
CA ASN A 153 -6.80 33.10 -0.58
C ASN A 153 -6.62 31.80 0.21
N SER A 154 -7.64 30.94 0.13
CA SER A 154 -7.81 29.67 0.80
C SER A 154 -6.79 28.71 0.38
N TYR A 155 -5.76 28.37 0.30
CA TYR A 155 -4.85 27.29 -0.12
C TYR A 155 -3.35 27.62 -0.02
N LYS A 156 -2.96 28.75 0.55
CA LYS A 156 -1.54 29.08 0.69
C LYS A 156 -1.00 28.66 2.05
N THR A 157 0.08 27.90 2.04
CA THR A 157 0.85 27.59 3.25
C THR A 157 1.92 28.63 3.46
N PHE A 158 2.28 28.88 4.72
CA PHE A 158 3.44 29.69 5.08
C PHE A 158 4.25 29.01 6.18
N ASN A 159 5.53 29.33 6.22
CA ASN A 159 6.42 28.85 7.25
C ASN A 159 6.45 29.85 8.40
N LEU A 160 6.36 29.35 9.63
CA LEU A 160 6.44 30.12 10.85
C LEU A 160 7.74 29.80 11.57
N LYS A 161 8.57 30.81 11.77
CA LYS A 161 9.79 30.76 12.57
C LYS A 161 9.54 31.43 13.91
N ILE A 162 9.75 30.69 14.99
CA ILE A 162 9.53 31.18 16.35
C ILE A 162 10.87 31.15 17.08
N GLN A 163 11.24 32.29 17.66
CA GLN A 163 12.41 32.44 18.54
C GLN A 163 11.93 32.84 19.92
N VAL A 164 12.52 32.27 20.95
CA VAL A 164 12.06 32.44 22.33
C VAL A 164 13.24 32.68 23.27
N THR A 165 13.02 33.45 24.33
CA THR A 165 13.85 33.48 25.54
C THR A 165 13.01 32.99 26.71
N ASP A 166 13.58 32.16 27.57
CA ASP A 166 12.90 31.55 28.72
C ASP A 166 13.85 31.49 29.94
N ASP A 167 13.37 30.93 31.05
CA ASP A 167 14.17 30.84 32.29
C ASP A 167 15.44 29.97 32.10
N GLY A 168 15.49 29.13 31.08
CA GLY A 168 16.66 28.34 30.74
C GLY A 168 17.64 29.01 29.78
N ASN A 169 17.17 30.04 29.02
CA ASN A 169 17.96 30.67 27.96
C ASN A 169 17.69 32.19 27.89
N GLU A 170 18.66 33.00 28.27
CA GLU A 170 18.59 34.45 28.21
C GLU A 170 18.66 35.00 26.77
N LEU A 171 19.33 34.28 25.86
CA LEU A 171 19.41 34.63 24.44
C LEU A 171 18.33 33.93 23.64
N TYR A 172 17.91 34.59 22.55
CA TYR A 172 16.94 33.98 21.64
C TYR A 172 17.46 32.68 21.03
N TYR A 173 16.68 31.61 21.18
CA TYR A 173 16.87 30.35 20.47
C TYR A 173 15.67 30.04 19.59
N ALA A 174 15.91 29.38 18.46
CA ALA A 174 14.88 29.05 17.49
C ALA A 174 14.18 27.72 17.84
N LEU A 175 12.86 27.72 17.87
CA LEU A 175 12.07 26.50 17.85
C LEU A 175 12.03 25.90 16.44
N PRO A 176 11.73 24.60 16.31
CA PRO A 176 11.56 23.98 15.00
C PRO A 176 10.54 24.72 14.14
N GLU A 177 10.92 25.04 12.91
CA GLU A 177 10.05 25.73 11.95
C GLU A 177 8.76 24.95 11.72
N ARG A 178 7.64 25.65 11.65
CA ARG A 178 6.30 25.07 11.49
C ARG A 178 5.66 25.55 10.21
N LYS A 179 5.16 24.61 9.42
CA LYS A 179 4.37 24.91 8.22
C LYS A 179 2.91 25.02 8.60
N ILE A 180 2.33 26.20 8.41
CA ILE A 180 0.94 26.50 8.73
C ILE A 180 0.09 26.39 7.49
N TYR A 181 -1.09 25.80 7.63
CA TYR A 181 -2.09 25.69 6.60
C TYR A 181 -3.40 26.33 7.12
N PRO A 182 -3.75 27.57 6.77
CA PRO A 182 -4.87 28.29 7.36
C PRO A 182 -6.21 27.58 7.32
N ASP A 183 -6.48 26.81 6.26
CA ASP A 183 -7.72 26.02 6.11
C ASP A 183 -7.78 24.77 7.00
N ILE A 184 -6.74 24.50 7.76
CA ILE A 184 -6.68 23.38 8.71
C ILE A 184 -6.54 23.95 10.12
N ASP A 185 -7.65 24.09 10.82
CA ASP A 185 -7.70 24.68 12.17
C ASP A 185 -6.62 24.15 13.12
N LYS A 186 -6.33 22.84 13.04
CA LYS A 186 -5.30 22.21 13.88
C LYS A 186 -3.90 22.79 13.66
N SER A 187 -3.61 23.29 12.46
CA SER A 187 -2.30 23.89 12.16
C SER A 187 -2.07 25.22 12.84
N LEU A 188 -3.14 25.90 13.25
CA LEU A 188 -3.12 27.19 13.91
C LEU A 188 -2.84 27.09 15.42
N TYR A 189 -2.95 25.89 15.99
CA TYR A 189 -2.69 25.63 17.40
C TYR A 189 -1.35 24.93 17.58
N LEU A 190 -0.35 25.64 18.05
CA LEU A 190 1.03 25.17 18.18
C LEU A 190 1.33 24.82 19.63
N LYS A 191 1.93 23.67 19.87
CA LYS A 191 2.48 23.33 21.20
C LYS A 191 3.89 23.92 21.30
N LEU A 192 4.14 24.64 22.39
CA LEU A 192 5.45 25.19 22.73
C LEU A 192 6.02 24.37 23.90
N ASN A 193 7.26 23.89 23.75
CA ASN A 193 7.96 23.18 24.81
C ASN A 193 9.07 24.10 25.31
N LEU A 194 8.75 24.99 26.25
CA LEU A 194 9.63 25.99 26.84
C LEU A 194 10.08 25.55 28.23
N MET A 195 11.19 26.09 28.70
CA MET A 195 11.68 25.87 30.06
C MET A 195 11.08 26.91 31.00
N GLU A 196 10.15 26.48 31.86
CA GLU A 196 9.44 27.31 32.84
C GLU A 196 8.79 28.54 32.17
N LYS A 197 9.18 29.77 32.54
CA LYS A 197 8.52 30.99 32.06
C LYS A 197 9.17 31.50 30.76
N ALA A 198 8.34 31.86 29.81
CA ALA A 198 8.77 32.59 28.64
C ALA A 198 8.93 34.08 28.95
N HIS A 199 10.01 34.71 28.50
CA HIS A 199 10.28 36.12 28.67
C HIS A 199 9.94 36.90 27.40
N ASN A 200 10.52 36.51 26.27
CA ASN A 200 10.25 37.17 25.00
C ASN A 200 10.01 36.13 23.92
N ILE A 201 9.09 36.41 23.01
CA ILE A 201 8.78 35.56 21.84
C ILE A 201 8.81 36.43 20.59
N LYS A 202 9.60 36.01 19.61
CA LYS A 202 9.68 36.61 18.28
C LYS A 202 9.15 35.64 17.25
N ILE A 203 8.21 36.08 16.43
CA ILE A 203 7.55 35.28 15.40
C ILE A 203 7.83 35.93 14.07
N GLU A 204 8.40 35.19 13.13
CA GLU A 204 8.66 35.62 11.77
C GLU A 204 7.92 34.72 10.79
N TYR A 205 7.30 35.31 9.77
CA TYR A 205 6.64 34.57 8.71
C TYR A 205 6.81 35.25 7.36
N GLU A 206 6.97 34.43 6.32
CA GLU A 206 7.22 34.87 4.96
C GLU A 206 6.02 34.57 4.07
N ASN A 207 5.06 35.49 3.99
CA ASN A 207 4.03 35.44 2.96
C ASN A 207 3.31 36.79 2.80
N MET A 208 3.37 37.36 1.60
CA MET A 208 2.73 38.66 1.29
C MET A 208 1.20 38.63 1.32
N ASN A 209 0.57 37.46 1.30
CA ASN A 209 -0.89 37.30 1.19
C ASN A 209 -1.56 36.73 2.45
N VAL A 210 -0.81 36.64 3.55
CA VAL A 210 -1.32 36.15 4.84
C VAL A 210 -1.00 37.19 5.90
N LYS A 211 -2.01 37.56 6.68
CA LYS A 211 -1.84 38.49 7.80
C LYS A 211 -2.22 37.79 9.10
N ILE A 212 -1.45 37.98 10.13
CA ILE A 212 -1.76 37.52 11.48
C ILE A 212 -2.40 38.69 12.22
N SER A 213 -3.64 38.52 12.64
CA SER A 213 -4.40 39.58 13.38
C SER A 213 -4.15 39.54 14.87
N SER A 214 -4.00 38.38 15.45
CA SER A 214 -3.69 38.23 16.86
C SER A 214 -2.98 36.93 17.17
N VAL A 215 -2.22 36.90 18.26
CA VAL A 215 -1.57 35.72 18.83
C VAL A 215 -2.11 35.53 20.24
N GLU A 216 -2.55 34.30 20.52
CA GLU A 216 -3.10 33.91 21.81
C GLU A 216 -2.22 32.85 22.46
N PHE A 217 -1.79 33.04 23.68
CA PHE A 217 -1.05 32.05 24.45
C PHE A 217 -1.94 31.36 25.47
N ASN A 218 -1.70 30.09 25.73
CA ASN A 218 -2.46 29.25 26.65
C ASN A 218 -3.97 29.25 26.36
N SER A 219 -4.33 29.35 25.07
CA SER A 219 -5.71 29.19 24.62
C SER A 219 -6.14 27.72 24.74
N ILE A 220 -7.42 27.50 25.04
CA ILE A 220 -7.96 26.14 25.10
C ILE A 220 -8.02 25.56 23.67
N THR A 221 -7.17 24.57 23.40
CA THR A 221 -7.19 23.85 22.14
C THR A 221 -8.56 23.21 21.92
N PRO A 222 -9.22 23.39 20.78
CA PRO A 222 -10.52 22.79 20.51
C PRO A 222 -10.48 21.24 20.58
N PHE A 223 -11.64 20.67 20.90
CA PHE A 223 -11.79 19.22 20.85
C PHE A 223 -12.18 18.78 19.43
N TRP A 224 -11.26 18.07 18.73
CA TRP A 224 -11.45 17.62 17.36
C TRP A 224 -11.71 16.12 17.30
N PHE A 225 -12.97 15.73 17.20
CA PHE A 225 -13.35 14.33 17.02
C PHE A 225 -13.40 13.99 15.51
N GLU A 226 -12.50 13.13 15.06
CA GLU A 226 -12.39 12.71 13.67
C GLU A 226 -13.16 11.41 13.43
N TRP A 227 -14.37 11.50 12.89
CA TRP A 227 -15.26 10.36 12.66
C TRP A 227 -14.63 9.27 11.77
N ILE A 228 -13.89 9.66 10.73
CA ILE A 228 -13.23 8.71 9.82
C ILE A 228 -12.17 7.91 10.58
N ARG A 229 -11.33 8.56 11.38
CA ARG A 229 -10.30 7.93 12.21
C ARG A 229 -10.94 7.00 13.25
N PHE A 230 -11.95 7.49 13.97
CA PHE A 230 -12.70 6.69 14.94
C PHE A 230 -13.31 5.42 14.31
N LEU A 231 -14.00 5.54 13.17
CA LEU A 231 -14.59 4.39 12.46
C LEU A 231 -13.51 3.43 11.98
N THR A 232 -12.41 3.94 11.44
CA THR A 232 -11.26 3.13 10.99
C THR A 232 -10.67 2.33 12.14
N ILE A 233 -10.40 2.97 13.28
CA ILE A 233 -9.88 2.29 14.48
C ILE A 233 -10.88 1.25 14.98
N SER A 234 -12.18 1.57 15.03
CA SER A 234 -13.24 0.65 15.46
C SER A 234 -13.29 -0.61 14.59
N ILE A 235 -13.23 -0.44 13.27
CA ILE A 235 -13.25 -1.54 12.30
C ILE A 235 -11.98 -2.39 12.43
N LEU A 236 -10.80 -1.77 12.52
CA LEU A 236 -9.53 -2.48 12.67
C LEU A 236 -9.49 -3.30 13.96
N LEU A 237 -9.90 -2.73 15.09
CA LEU A 237 -9.98 -3.44 16.37
C LEU A 237 -10.97 -4.61 16.30
N PHE A 238 -12.12 -4.42 15.61
CA PHE A 238 -13.10 -5.49 15.44
C PHE A 238 -12.56 -6.61 14.54
N ILE A 239 -11.87 -6.29 13.45
CA ILE A 239 -11.20 -7.29 12.60
C ILE A 239 -10.16 -8.06 13.42
N LEU A 240 -9.32 -7.37 14.22
CA LEU A 240 -8.34 -8.01 15.10
C LEU A 240 -9.01 -8.95 16.11
N PHE A 241 -10.14 -8.53 16.66
CA PHE A 241 -10.95 -9.37 17.54
C PHE A 241 -11.47 -10.64 16.82
N LEU A 242 -11.90 -10.51 15.56
CA LEU A 242 -12.38 -11.63 14.75
C LEU A 242 -11.27 -12.62 14.38
N ILE A 243 -10.08 -12.12 14.02
CA ILE A 243 -8.95 -12.96 13.57
C ILE A 243 -8.05 -13.45 14.72
N ARG A 244 -8.33 -13.12 15.98
CA ARG A 244 -7.55 -13.60 17.12
C ARG A 244 -7.45 -15.14 17.14
N PRO A 245 -6.33 -15.76 17.55
CA PRO A 245 -6.12 -17.21 17.43
C PRO A 245 -7.11 -18.09 18.20
N LYS A 246 -7.81 -17.53 19.21
CA LYS A 246 -8.88 -18.21 19.95
C LYS A 246 -10.29 -18.03 19.34
N SER A 247 -10.38 -17.40 18.16
CA SER A 247 -11.67 -17.17 17.52
C SER A 247 -12.29 -18.47 17.00
N GLU A 248 -13.59 -18.61 17.19
CA GLU A 248 -14.38 -19.72 16.64
C GLU A 248 -14.35 -19.79 15.11
N LEU A 249 -14.03 -18.67 14.45
CA LEU A 249 -13.94 -18.60 13.00
C LEU A 249 -12.87 -19.51 12.41
N TYR A 250 -11.83 -19.85 13.18
CA TYR A 250 -10.80 -20.81 12.73
C TYR A 250 -11.31 -22.25 12.63
N LYS A 251 -12.48 -22.58 13.21
CA LYS A 251 -13.13 -23.89 13.07
C LYS A 251 -13.72 -24.07 11.67
N LEU A 252 -14.11 -22.98 10.98
CA LEU A 252 -14.62 -22.99 9.63
C LEU A 252 -13.47 -23.26 8.65
N LYS A 253 -13.45 -24.45 8.04
CA LYS A 253 -12.45 -24.78 7.04
C LYS A 253 -12.77 -24.10 5.71
N CYS A 254 -11.73 -23.78 4.96
CA CYS A 254 -11.91 -23.19 3.63
C CYS A 254 -12.67 -24.10 2.66
N ILE A 255 -12.64 -25.42 2.86
CA ILE A 255 -13.37 -26.40 2.04
C ILE A 255 -14.85 -26.55 2.42
N ASP A 256 -15.25 -26.16 3.64
CA ASP A 256 -16.61 -26.32 4.13
C ASP A 256 -17.60 -25.48 3.30
N LYS A 257 -18.82 -26.01 3.11
CA LYS A 257 -19.92 -25.30 2.46
C LYS A 257 -20.71 -24.54 3.53
N PHE A 258 -20.60 -23.20 3.56
CA PHE A 258 -21.46 -22.36 4.36
C PHE A 258 -22.12 -21.25 3.51
N ARG A 259 -23.32 -20.84 3.92
CA ARG A 259 -24.26 -20.03 3.11
C ARG A 259 -23.63 -18.75 2.54
N PHE A 260 -22.84 -18.04 3.31
CA PHE A 260 -22.32 -16.73 2.93
C PHE A 260 -20.89 -16.76 2.37
N LYS A 261 -20.25 -17.92 2.22
CA LYS A 261 -18.85 -18.03 1.78
C LYS A 261 -18.55 -17.30 0.48
N LYS A 262 -19.36 -17.55 -0.56
CA LYS A 262 -19.16 -16.90 -1.87
C LYS A 262 -19.33 -15.39 -1.76
N ILE A 263 -20.35 -14.94 -1.02
CA ILE A 263 -20.61 -13.52 -0.80
C ILE A 263 -19.42 -12.86 -0.09
N ILE A 264 -18.87 -13.49 0.94
CA ILE A 264 -17.71 -12.95 1.67
C ILE A 264 -16.49 -12.85 0.75
N ILE A 265 -16.21 -13.86 -0.07
CA ILE A 265 -15.08 -13.83 -1.01
C ILE A 265 -15.28 -12.71 -2.04
N ILE A 266 -16.48 -12.61 -2.63
CA ILE A 266 -16.78 -11.55 -3.61
C ILE A 266 -16.69 -10.17 -2.96
N ALA A 267 -17.31 -9.97 -1.80
CA ALA A 267 -17.23 -8.69 -1.08
C ALA A 267 -15.79 -8.33 -0.71
N PHE A 268 -14.99 -9.28 -0.21
CA PHE A 268 -13.59 -9.09 0.07
C PHE A 268 -12.80 -8.68 -1.18
N THR A 269 -13.05 -9.34 -2.32
CA THR A 269 -12.41 -9.01 -3.59
C THR A 269 -12.78 -7.59 -4.04
N ILE A 270 -14.07 -7.26 -4.02
CA ILE A 270 -14.56 -5.92 -4.41
C ILE A 270 -13.97 -4.84 -3.51
N ILE A 271 -13.97 -5.04 -2.19
CA ILE A 271 -13.37 -4.07 -1.25
C ILE A 271 -11.89 -3.83 -1.56
N ASN A 272 -11.10 -4.89 -1.78
CA ASN A 272 -9.69 -4.72 -2.13
C ASN A 272 -9.50 -3.98 -3.47
N VAL A 273 -10.29 -4.34 -4.50
CA VAL A 273 -10.23 -3.65 -5.79
C VAL A 273 -10.62 -2.18 -5.66
N LEU A 274 -11.63 -1.84 -4.85
CA LEU A 274 -12.03 -0.45 -4.59
C LEU A 274 -10.95 0.33 -3.83
N VAL A 275 -10.32 -0.28 -2.82
CA VAL A 275 -9.19 0.34 -2.11
C VAL A 275 -8.03 0.64 -3.07
N LEU A 276 -7.69 -0.30 -3.94
CA LEU A 276 -6.64 -0.12 -4.94
C LEU A 276 -7.03 0.92 -6.01
N PHE A 277 -8.30 0.97 -6.41
CA PHE A 277 -8.80 2.00 -7.31
C PHE A 277 -8.71 3.41 -6.68
N PHE A 278 -9.00 3.51 -5.38
CA PHE A 278 -8.82 4.76 -4.65
C PHE A 278 -7.36 5.20 -4.62
N VAL A 279 -6.41 4.29 -4.41
CA VAL A 279 -4.96 4.59 -4.42
C VAL A 279 -4.52 5.17 -5.77
N VAL A 280 -5.00 4.59 -6.88
CA VAL A 280 -4.69 5.09 -8.24
C VAL A 280 -5.24 6.50 -8.45
N ASN A 281 -6.46 6.76 -7.98
CA ASN A 281 -7.15 8.04 -8.21
C ASN A 281 -6.83 9.12 -7.17
N ILE A 282 -5.98 8.83 -6.20
CA ILE A 282 -5.60 9.82 -5.18
C ILE A 282 -4.84 11.02 -5.78
N LYS A 283 -4.30 10.86 -7.01
CA LYS A 283 -3.66 11.89 -7.80
C LYS A 283 -4.52 12.27 -9.00
N ASP A 284 -4.90 13.53 -9.13
CA ASP A 284 -5.63 14.03 -10.30
C ASP A 284 -4.76 14.23 -11.56
N GLU A 285 -3.44 14.37 -11.40
CA GLU A 285 -2.53 14.82 -12.46
C GLU A 285 -2.26 13.83 -13.59
N TYR A 286 -2.46 12.50 -13.36
CA TYR A 286 -2.19 11.51 -14.41
C TYR A 286 -3.20 11.51 -15.56
N VAL A 287 -4.30 12.23 -15.43
CA VAL A 287 -5.37 12.22 -16.43
C VAL A 287 -5.06 13.10 -17.65
N HIS A 288 -4.10 14.03 -17.55
CA HIS A 288 -3.94 15.10 -18.56
C HIS A 288 -2.51 15.32 -19.06
N SER A 289 -1.66 14.29 -19.11
CA SER A 289 -0.40 14.41 -19.87
C SER A 289 -0.73 14.64 -21.36
N GLN A 290 -0.49 15.84 -21.86
CA GLN A 290 -0.67 16.19 -23.28
C GLN A 290 0.33 15.48 -24.20
N THR A 291 1.35 14.82 -23.68
CA THR A 291 2.38 14.14 -24.46
C THR A 291 2.10 12.64 -24.52
N LYS A 292 2.01 12.12 -25.75
CA LYS A 292 1.85 10.68 -26.02
C LYS A 292 2.99 9.89 -25.39
N ASN A 293 2.65 8.84 -24.64
CA ASN A 293 3.64 7.94 -24.08
C ASN A 293 4.21 6.98 -25.15
N GLN A 294 5.25 6.23 -24.80
CA GLN A 294 5.93 5.34 -25.77
C GLN A 294 5.01 4.23 -26.32
N TYR A 295 4.05 3.73 -25.52
CA TYR A 295 3.10 2.70 -25.98
C TYR A 295 2.08 3.25 -26.96
N GLU A 296 1.63 4.49 -26.77
CA GLU A 296 0.75 5.19 -27.72
C GLU A 296 1.48 5.45 -29.04
N LYS A 297 2.72 5.96 -28.97
CA LYS A 297 3.54 6.24 -30.16
C LYS A 297 3.82 4.98 -31.00
N ILE A 298 4.17 3.86 -30.35
CA ILE A 298 4.40 2.61 -31.10
C ILE A 298 3.09 2.00 -31.61
N SER A 299 1.96 2.19 -30.93
CA SER A 299 0.65 1.77 -31.42
C SER A 299 0.29 2.49 -32.72
N GLU A 300 0.48 3.80 -32.80
CA GLU A 300 0.29 4.60 -34.02
C GLU A 300 1.19 4.11 -35.15
N SER A 301 2.48 3.92 -34.84
CA SER A 301 3.44 3.45 -35.82
C SER A 301 3.05 2.08 -36.42
N ILE A 302 2.56 1.14 -35.57
CA ILE A 302 2.11 -0.17 -36.03
C ILE A 302 0.85 -0.07 -36.89
N LEU A 303 -0.09 0.79 -36.54
CA LEU A 303 -1.29 1.06 -37.35
C LEU A 303 -0.92 1.67 -38.70
N ASP A 304 0.16 2.47 -38.78
CA ASP A 304 0.74 3.01 -40.02
C ASP A 304 1.63 1.98 -40.76
N GLY A 305 1.68 0.70 -40.33
CA GLY A 305 2.50 -0.35 -40.95
C GLY A 305 4.00 -0.26 -40.65
N LYS A 306 4.41 0.48 -39.60
CA LYS A 306 5.82 0.70 -39.22
C LYS A 306 6.13 0.03 -37.86
N VAL A 307 7.37 -0.42 -37.69
CA VAL A 307 7.86 -1.00 -36.43
C VAL A 307 8.80 -0.03 -35.66
N TYR A 308 9.00 1.17 -36.19
CA TYR A 308 9.79 2.26 -35.60
C TYR A 308 8.92 3.49 -35.38
N LEU A 309 9.31 4.37 -34.48
CA LEU A 309 8.55 5.57 -34.15
C LEU A 309 8.62 6.62 -35.28
N ASN A 310 7.51 7.31 -35.51
CA ASN A 310 7.40 8.46 -36.45
C ASN A 310 8.04 9.74 -35.85
N GLU A 311 9.24 9.61 -35.28
CA GLU A 311 9.94 10.71 -34.64
C GLU A 311 11.14 11.17 -35.45
N LYS A 312 11.34 12.49 -35.54
CA LYS A 312 12.48 13.05 -36.27
C LYS A 312 13.78 12.83 -35.51
N VAL A 313 14.76 12.25 -36.19
CA VAL A 313 16.11 12.05 -35.65
C VAL A 313 16.97 13.26 -36.03
N SER A 314 17.71 13.84 -35.07
CA SER A 314 18.64 14.92 -35.36
C SER A 314 19.83 14.40 -36.18
N ASP A 315 20.32 15.19 -37.17
CA ASP A 315 21.46 14.81 -38.00
C ASP A 315 22.74 14.63 -37.15
N LYS A 316 22.89 15.41 -36.07
CA LYS A 316 23.99 15.22 -35.11
C LYS A 316 23.97 13.82 -34.50
N LEU A 317 22.78 13.32 -34.08
CA LEU A 317 22.66 11.97 -33.50
C LEU A 317 22.90 10.88 -34.54
N ARG A 318 22.39 11.07 -35.76
CA ARG A 318 22.55 10.12 -36.87
C ARG A 318 24.00 9.92 -37.27
N ASN A 319 24.80 10.99 -37.26
CA ASN A 319 26.20 10.99 -37.69
C ASN A 319 27.19 10.84 -36.53
N MET A 320 26.68 10.66 -35.29
CA MET A 320 27.51 10.52 -34.11
C MET A 320 28.24 9.17 -34.10
N LYS A 321 29.55 9.17 -33.79
CA LYS A 321 30.38 7.96 -33.74
C LYS A 321 29.88 6.94 -32.72
N ASN A 322 29.46 7.42 -31.54
CA ASN A 322 28.82 6.60 -30.52
C ASN A 322 27.58 7.32 -29.96
N PRO A 323 26.38 7.07 -30.50
CA PRO A 323 25.15 7.74 -30.05
C PRO A 323 24.72 7.29 -28.63
N TYR A 324 25.26 6.20 -28.10
CA TYR A 324 24.91 5.64 -26.78
C TYR A 324 25.67 6.30 -25.63
N ASP A 325 26.76 7.03 -25.92
CA ASP A 325 27.52 7.75 -24.91
C ASP A 325 26.79 9.05 -24.54
N THR A 326 26.35 9.12 -23.27
CA THR A 326 25.64 10.30 -22.73
C THR A 326 26.50 11.55 -22.70
N ASN A 327 27.80 11.42 -22.41
CA ASN A 327 28.70 12.59 -22.31
C ASN A 327 28.90 13.19 -23.69
N LEU A 328 29.15 12.38 -24.71
CA LEU A 328 29.25 12.86 -26.10
C LEU A 328 27.96 13.54 -26.57
N ARG A 329 26.76 12.99 -26.21
CA ARG A 329 25.49 13.66 -26.53
C ARG A 329 25.35 15.01 -25.85
N LYS A 330 25.76 15.13 -24.56
CA LYS A 330 25.71 16.37 -23.79
C LYS A 330 26.67 17.42 -24.33
N GLU A 331 27.94 17.05 -24.55
CA GLU A 331 28.99 17.94 -25.09
C GLU A 331 28.66 18.49 -26.47
N SER A 332 28.07 17.67 -27.32
CA SER A 332 27.63 18.07 -28.68
C SER A 332 26.26 18.77 -28.69
N HIS A 333 25.62 18.97 -27.55
CA HIS A 333 24.24 19.50 -27.45
C HIS A 333 23.25 18.76 -28.38
N THR A 334 23.37 17.43 -28.44
CA THR A 334 22.55 16.61 -29.34
C THR A 334 21.20 16.29 -28.71
N LYS A 335 20.11 16.69 -29.38
CA LYS A 335 18.75 16.31 -28.97
C LYS A 335 18.52 14.83 -29.27
N ALA A 336 18.14 14.07 -28.27
CA ALA A 336 17.79 12.65 -28.35
C ALA A 336 16.57 12.36 -27.48
N LEU A 337 15.77 11.40 -27.89
CA LEU A 337 14.66 10.91 -27.07
C LEU A 337 15.21 10.03 -25.95
N TRP A 338 14.99 10.48 -24.71
CA TRP A 338 15.39 9.73 -23.52
C TRP A 338 14.67 8.39 -23.44
N ASP A 339 15.41 7.36 -23.06
CA ASP A 339 14.91 5.99 -22.81
C ASP A 339 14.20 5.34 -24.02
N HIS A 340 14.66 5.67 -25.22
CA HIS A 340 14.25 5.03 -26.48
C HIS A 340 15.44 4.30 -27.10
N ALA A 341 15.19 3.15 -27.70
CA ALA A 341 16.21 2.45 -28.47
C ALA A 341 16.47 3.20 -29.78
N PHE A 342 17.74 3.47 -30.09
CA PHE A 342 18.16 4.10 -31.33
C PHE A 342 19.00 3.12 -32.14
N PHE A 343 18.54 2.75 -33.32
CA PHE A 343 19.23 1.78 -34.17
C PHE A 343 19.11 2.15 -35.66
N LYS A 344 20.22 2.18 -36.37
CA LYS A 344 20.29 2.51 -37.81
C LYS A 344 19.48 3.75 -38.18
N GLY A 345 19.62 4.83 -37.40
CA GLY A 345 19.00 6.11 -37.69
C GLY A 345 17.50 6.20 -37.42
N LYS A 346 16.91 5.27 -36.64
CA LYS A 346 15.49 5.24 -36.28
C LYS A 346 15.33 5.02 -34.78
N TYR A 347 14.24 5.54 -34.21
CA TYR A 347 13.86 5.29 -32.83
C TYR A 347 12.90 4.11 -32.73
N TYR A 348 13.08 3.31 -31.69
CA TYR A 348 12.24 2.15 -31.38
C TYR A 348 11.88 2.14 -29.88
N VAL A 349 10.77 1.46 -29.57
CA VAL A 349 10.43 1.12 -28.21
C VAL A 349 10.99 -0.27 -27.90
N TYR A 350 11.78 -0.41 -26.84
CA TYR A 350 12.36 -1.69 -26.43
C TYR A 350 11.52 -2.43 -25.37
N PHE A 351 10.50 -1.75 -24.81
CA PHE A 351 9.54 -2.40 -23.90
C PHE A 351 8.72 -3.48 -24.61
N GLY A 352 8.18 -4.42 -23.82
CA GLY A 352 7.40 -5.52 -24.37
C GLY A 352 6.21 -5.08 -25.21
N ILE A 353 6.01 -5.75 -26.35
CA ILE A 353 4.96 -5.39 -27.33
C ILE A 353 3.58 -5.92 -26.96
N VAL A 354 3.47 -6.90 -26.05
CA VAL A 354 2.19 -7.53 -25.70
C VAL A 354 1.17 -6.52 -25.12
N PRO A 355 1.52 -5.57 -24.23
CA PRO A 355 0.57 -4.54 -23.81
C PRO A 355 0.00 -3.71 -24.96
N VAL A 356 0.82 -3.41 -25.98
CA VAL A 356 0.40 -2.69 -27.20
C VAL A 356 -0.66 -3.47 -27.94
N MET A 357 -0.36 -4.74 -28.23
CA MET A 357 -1.22 -5.61 -29.06
C MET A 357 -2.53 -5.98 -28.37
N LEU A 358 -2.53 -6.12 -27.04
CA LEU A 358 -3.71 -6.58 -26.28
C LEU A 358 -4.57 -5.45 -25.74
N PHE A 359 -4.00 -4.26 -25.49
CA PHE A 359 -4.73 -3.17 -24.87
C PHE A 359 -4.78 -1.89 -25.71
N TYR A 360 -3.63 -1.37 -26.14
CA TYR A 360 -3.59 -0.07 -26.82
C TYR A 360 -4.25 -0.11 -28.20
N ILE A 361 -3.83 -1.03 -29.07
CA ILE A 361 -4.38 -1.15 -30.43
C ILE A 361 -5.87 -1.53 -30.39
N PRO A 362 -6.32 -2.56 -29.66
CA PRO A 362 -7.74 -2.90 -29.62
C PRO A 362 -8.61 -1.77 -29.06
N CYS A 363 -8.14 -1.09 -28.03
CA CYS A 363 -8.87 0.04 -27.45
C CYS A 363 -9.00 1.19 -28.45
N HIS A 364 -7.91 1.52 -29.14
CA HIS A 364 -7.95 2.58 -30.18
C HIS A 364 -8.87 2.22 -31.33
N LEU A 365 -8.83 0.98 -31.83
CA LEU A 365 -9.72 0.52 -32.90
C LEU A 365 -11.21 0.50 -32.52
N LEU A 366 -11.52 0.20 -31.24
CA LEU A 366 -12.90 0.11 -30.78
C LEU A 366 -13.48 1.47 -30.33
N PHE A 367 -12.65 2.33 -29.72
CA PHE A 367 -13.12 3.55 -29.05
C PHE A 367 -12.51 4.84 -29.64
N GLY A 368 -11.59 4.77 -30.59
CA GLY A 368 -10.88 5.93 -31.15
C GLY A 368 -9.86 6.59 -30.23
N THR A 369 -9.66 6.06 -29.02
CA THR A 369 -8.79 6.64 -27.98
C THR A 369 -7.87 5.57 -27.37
N TYR A 370 -6.72 5.99 -26.86
CA TYR A 370 -5.82 5.09 -26.12
C TYR A 370 -6.23 5.01 -24.65
N PRO A 371 -6.12 3.82 -24.03
CA PRO A 371 -6.44 3.67 -22.61
C PRO A 371 -5.38 4.37 -21.75
N PRO A 372 -5.77 5.06 -20.67
CA PRO A 372 -4.82 5.65 -19.75
C PRO A 372 -3.91 4.58 -19.10
N MET A 373 -2.63 4.86 -18.97
CA MET A 373 -1.63 3.96 -18.42
C MET A 373 -2.00 3.45 -17.01
N TYR A 374 -2.47 4.34 -16.15
CA TYR A 374 -2.85 4.01 -14.78
C TYR A 374 -3.99 2.97 -14.73
N LEU A 375 -4.94 3.07 -15.66
CA LEU A 375 -6.06 2.13 -15.73
C LEU A 375 -5.60 0.74 -16.15
N LEU A 376 -4.64 0.65 -17.07
CA LEU A 376 -4.07 -0.63 -17.50
C LEU A 376 -3.25 -1.29 -16.39
N VAL A 377 -2.43 -0.53 -15.67
CA VAL A 377 -1.68 -1.06 -14.52
C VAL A 377 -2.64 -1.53 -13.44
N PHE A 378 -3.68 -0.75 -13.13
CA PHE A 378 -4.73 -1.13 -12.20
C PHE A 378 -5.46 -2.41 -12.62
N LEU A 379 -5.80 -2.55 -13.90
CA LEU A 379 -6.43 -3.75 -14.45
C LEU A 379 -5.54 -4.97 -14.27
N CYS A 380 -4.25 -4.87 -14.64
CA CYS A 380 -3.29 -5.98 -14.51
C CYS A 380 -3.12 -6.40 -13.04
N VAL A 381 -2.98 -5.44 -12.12
CA VAL A 381 -2.88 -5.70 -10.67
C VAL A 381 -4.15 -6.37 -10.14
N SER A 382 -5.34 -5.87 -10.52
CA SER A 382 -6.61 -6.43 -10.09
C SER A 382 -6.83 -7.87 -10.58
N VAL A 383 -6.53 -8.13 -11.85
CA VAL A 383 -6.60 -9.50 -12.42
C VAL A 383 -5.60 -10.42 -11.72
N THR A 384 -4.38 -9.95 -11.43
CA THR A 384 -3.37 -10.72 -10.68
C THR A 384 -3.91 -11.19 -9.34
N ILE A 385 -4.55 -10.28 -8.57
CA ILE A 385 -5.14 -10.60 -7.25
C ILE A 385 -6.25 -11.62 -7.40
N ILE A 386 -7.16 -11.42 -8.35
CA ILE A 386 -8.28 -12.36 -8.59
C ILE A 386 -7.74 -13.74 -8.95
N MET A 387 -6.80 -13.83 -9.89
CA MET A 387 -6.22 -15.09 -10.32
C MET A 387 -5.43 -15.78 -9.21
N PHE A 388 -4.74 -15.02 -8.36
CA PHE A 388 -4.08 -15.55 -7.18
C PHE A 388 -5.08 -16.12 -6.16
N MET A 389 -6.17 -15.41 -5.87
CA MET A 389 -7.20 -15.89 -4.94
C MET A 389 -7.83 -17.20 -5.41
N LEU A 390 -8.09 -17.32 -6.72
CA LEU A 390 -8.57 -18.56 -7.32
C LEU A 390 -7.53 -19.69 -7.24
N LEU A 391 -6.27 -19.39 -7.56
CA LEU A 391 -5.14 -20.33 -7.44
C LEU A 391 -5.01 -20.84 -6.01
N LEU A 392 -4.99 -19.93 -5.03
CA LEU A 392 -4.82 -20.27 -3.62
C LEU A 392 -5.99 -21.13 -3.13
N TYR A 393 -7.23 -20.81 -3.53
CA TYR A 393 -8.42 -21.59 -3.18
C TYR A 393 -8.33 -23.03 -3.71
N ASP A 394 -7.94 -23.21 -4.98
CA ASP A 394 -7.81 -24.55 -5.60
C ASP A 394 -6.64 -25.34 -4.98
N LEU A 395 -5.52 -24.67 -4.65
CA LEU A 395 -4.40 -25.30 -3.93
C LEU A 395 -4.80 -25.77 -2.53
N ILE A 396 -5.54 -24.96 -1.78
CA ILE A 396 -6.06 -25.33 -0.45
C ILE A 396 -7.00 -26.52 -0.56
N LYS A 397 -7.92 -26.51 -1.51
CA LYS A 397 -8.86 -27.60 -1.73
C LYS A 397 -8.14 -28.92 -2.03
N LYS A 398 -7.05 -28.87 -2.79
CA LYS A 398 -6.33 -30.07 -3.24
C LYS A 398 -5.30 -30.57 -2.23
N TYR A 399 -4.52 -29.68 -1.61
CA TYR A 399 -3.33 -30.03 -0.84
C TYR A 399 -3.40 -29.69 0.65
N PHE A 400 -4.23 -28.70 1.06
CA PHE A 400 -4.20 -28.13 2.41
C PHE A 400 -5.57 -28.07 3.06
N LYS A 401 -6.24 -29.24 3.15
CA LYS A 401 -7.65 -29.35 3.57
C LYS A 401 -7.96 -28.89 5.01
N LYS A 402 -6.94 -28.80 5.89
CA LYS A 402 -7.10 -28.30 7.27
C LYS A 402 -7.12 -26.78 7.38
N THR A 403 -6.86 -26.06 6.29
CA THR A 403 -6.80 -24.60 6.28
C THR A 403 -8.13 -23.99 6.62
N SER A 404 -8.17 -23.11 7.63
CA SER A 404 -9.36 -22.35 7.97
C SER A 404 -9.66 -21.25 6.94
N PHE A 405 -10.93 -20.86 6.88
CA PHE A 405 -11.34 -19.78 5.97
C PHE A 405 -10.69 -18.43 6.36
N VAL A 406 -10.51 -18.18 7.66
CA VAL A 406 -9.80 -16.99 8.15
C VAL A 406 -8.36 -16.96 7.65
N LEU A 407 -7.63 -18.08 7.74
CA LEU A 407 -6.26 -18.15 7.26
C LEU A 407 -6.19 -17.92 5.73
N TYR A 408 -7.16 -18.44 4.96
CA TYR A 408 -7.25 -18.15 3.52
C TYR A 408 -7.39 -16.64 3.25
N ILE A 409 -8.29 -15.94 3.95
CA ILE A 409 -8.48 -14.48 3.80
C ILE A 409 -7.20 -13.72 4.20
N MET A 410 -6.57 -14.10 5.32
CA MET A 410 -5.30 -13.49 5.77
C MET A 410 -4.18 -13.65 4.72
N LEU A 411 -4.05 -14.82 4.10
CA LEU A 411 -3.05 -15.07 3.06
C LEU A 411 -3.38 -14.34 1.75
N CYS A 412 -4.67 -14.18 1.43
CA CYS A 412 -5.11 -13.32 0.33
C CYS A 412 -4.77 -11.85 0.59
N THR A 413 -4.98 -11.35 1.81
CA THR A 413 -4.58 -9.99 2.22
C THR A 413 -3.07 -9.82 2.12
N LEU A 414 -2.31 -10.77 2.65
CA LEU A 414 -0.85 -10.74 2.58
C LEU A 414 -0.36 -10.67 1.12
N PHE A 415 -0.95 -11.47 0.21
CA PHE A 415 -0.56 -11.40 -1.20
C PHE A 415 -0.98 -10.07 -1.83
N THR A 416 -2.22 -9.63 -1.62
CA THR A 416 -2.76 -8.42 -2.23
C THR A 416 -1.88 -7.20 -1.97
N TYR A 417 -1.34 -7.05 -0.78
CA TYR A 417 -0.50 -5.91 -0.40
C TYR A 417 1.00 -6.22 -0.41
N GLY A 418 1.38 -7.48 -0.27
CA GLY A 418 2.78 -7.90 -0.17
C GLY A 418 3.52 -8.02 -1.49
N PHE A 419 2.83 -8.22 -2.64
CA PHE A 419 3.52 -8.33 -3.94
C PHE A 419 3.87 -6.99 -4.60
N GLY A 420 3.61 -5.87 -3.91
CA GLY A 420 3.93 -4.53 -4.39
C GLY A 420 2.78 -3.82 -5.10
N SER A 421 1.52 -4.22 -4.88
CA SER A 421 0.34 -3.59 -5.51
C SER A 421 0.31 -2.08 -5.34
N ILE A 422 0.58 -1.57 -4.13
CA ILE A 422 0.61 -0.14 -3.85
C ILE A 422 1.73 0.55 -4.64
N PHE A 423 2.90 -0.09 -4.74
CA PHE A 423 4.03 0.45 -5.47
C PHE A 423 3.73 0.60 -6.98
N PHE A 424 3.03 -0.38 -7.58
CA PHE A 424 2.54 -0.28 -8.96
C PHE A 424 1.58 0.89 -9.15
N LEU A 425 0.67 1.09 -8.20
CA LEU A 425 -0.48 1.98 -8.37
C LEU A 425 -0.20 3.42 -7.99
N ARG A 426 0.78 3.67 -7.10
CA ARG A 426 1.18 5.04 -6.76
C ARG A 426 1.96 5.72 -7.89
N THR A 427 2.65 4.94 -8.77
CA THR A 427 3.48 5.45 -9.86
C THR A 427 3.24 4.69 -11.18
N PRO A 428 2.01 4.63 -11.69
CA PRO A 428 1.71 3.89 -12.91
C PRO A 428 2.34 4.56 -14.13
N ASN A 429 3.45 4.02 -14.62
CA ASN A 429 4.18 4.53 -15.77
C ASN A 429 4.63 3.42 -16.74
N ILE A 430 5.35 3.81 -17.79
CA ILE A 430 5.81 2.90 -18.86
C ILE A 430 6.67 1.74 -18.38
N TYR A 431 7.33 1.86 -17.23
CA TYR A 431 8.18 0.80 -16.65
C TYR A 431 7.36 -0.25 -15.88
N TYR A 432 6.26 0.17 -15.25
CA TYR A 432 5.45 -0.70 -14.40
C TYR A 432 4.45 -1.54 -15.18
N LEU A 433 3.94 -1.03 -16.32
CA LEU A 433 2.96 -1.76 -17.11
C LEU A 433 3.47 -3.13 -17.60
N PRO A 434 4.68 -3.27 -18.19
CA PRO A 434 5.16 -4.58 -18.65
C PRO A 434 5.43 -5.53 -17.48
N ILE A 435 5.85 -5.03 -16.31
CA ILE A 435 6.04 -5.85 -15.11
C ILE A 435 4.68 -6.37 -14.62
N ALA A 436 3.69 -5.50 -14.46
CA ALA A 436 2.34 -5.86 -14.02
C ALA A 436 1.68 -6.88 -14.98
N CYS A 437 1.80 -6.67 -16.31
CA CYS A 437 1.34 -7.63 -17.32
C CYS A 437 2.05 -8.97 -17.20
N GLY A 438 3.38 -8.97 -17.04
CA GLY A 438 4.17 -10.18 -16.91
C GLY A 438 3.77 -11.02 -15.69
N ILE A 439 3.53 -10.38 -14.54
CA ILE A 439 3.05 -11.04 -13.32
C ILE A 439 1.62 -11.55 -13.51
N MET A 440 0.72 -10.75 -14.07
CA MET A 440 -0.66 -11.13 -14.36
C MET A 440 -0.71 -12.42 -15.20
N PHE A 441 0.04 -12.46 -16.28
CA PHE A 441 0.09 -13.64 -17.13
C PHE A 441 0.79 -14.83 -16.47
N SER A 442 1.85 -14.62 -15.68
CA SER A 442 2.54 -15.69 -14.96
C SER A 442 1.62 -16.37 -13.92
N ILE A 443 0.93 -15.59 -13.08
CA ILE A 443 -0.02 -16.12 -12.09
C ILE A 443 -1.20 -16.82 -12.78
N SER A 444 -1.72 -16.22 -13.86
CA SER A 444 -2.80 -16.82 -14.64
C SER A 444 -2.38 -18.15 -15.27
N ALA A 445 -1.16 -18.25 -15.78
CA ALA A 445 -0.61 -19.48 -16.34
C ALA A 445 -0.53 -20.59 -15.29
N ILE A 446 0.02 -20.28 -14.10
CA ILE A 446 0.12 -21.23 -12.99
C ILE A 446 -1.28 -21.70 -12.57
N TYR A 447 -2.24 -20.78 -12.45
CA TYR A 447 -3.64 -21.12 -12.13
C TYR A 447 -4.22 -22.10 -13.16
N PHE A 448 -4.15 -21.77 -14.46
CA PHE A 448 -4.72 -22.62 -15.49
C PHE A 448 -4.01 -23.98 -15.59
N TRP A 449 -2.69 -24.04 -15.44
CA TRP A 449 -1.97 -25.30 -15.39
C TRP A 449 -2.37 -26.16 -14.19
N MET A 450 -2.48 -25.57 -13.00
CA MET A 450 -2.96 -26.29 -11.81
C MET A 450 -4.40 -26.78 -12.00
N LYS A 451 -5.26 -25.97 -12.60
CA LYS A 451 -6.65 -26.30 -12.92
C LYS A 451 -6.76 -27.42 -13.94
N SER A 452 -5.84 -27.47 -14.92
CA SER A 452 -5.81 -28.53 -15.94
C SER A 452 -5.56 -29.91 -15.35
N THR A 453 -4.85 -29.99 -14.19
CA THR A 453 -4.52 -31.24 -13.50
C THR A 453 -5.48 -31.61 -12.37
N GLU A 454 -6.64 -30.96 -12.27
CA GLU A 454 -7.59 -31.22 -11.18
C GLU A 454 -8.36 -32.55 -11.32
N LYS A 455 -8.62 -32.97 -12.58
CA LYS A 455 -9.29 -34.23 -12.92
C LYS A 455 -8.26 -35.34 -13.25
N ASN A 456 -8.76 -36.58 -13.41
CA ASN A 456 -7.90 -37.72 -13.76
C ASN A 456 -7.16 -37.52 -15.08
N LYS A 457 -7.80 -36.93 -16.09
CA LYS A 457 -7.17 -36.58 -17.37
C LYS A 457 -6.89 -35.06 -17.41
N ILE A 458 -5.77 -34.71 -18.09
CA ILE A 458 -5.38 -33.30 -18.30
C ILE A 458 -6.45 -32.58 -19.14
N ASN A 459 -6.99 -31.48 -18.61
CA ASN A 459 -7.95 -30.65 -19.32
C ASN A 459 -7.21 -29.77 -20.35
N LYS A 460 -7.43 -30.07 -21.63
CA LYS A 460 -6.74 -29.45 -22.78
C LYS A 460 -7.01 -27.94 -22.88
N LYS A 461 -8.21 -27.47 -22.57
CA LYS A 461 -8.57 -26.04 -22.61
C LYS A 461 -7.72 -25.25 -21.61
N TYR A 462 -7.71 -25.68 -20.35
CA TYR A 462 -6.90 -25.03 -19.34
C TYR A 462 -5.39 -25.14 -19.59
N LEU A 463 -4.93 -26.26 -20.15
CA LEU A 463 -3.55 -26.45 -20.56
C LEU A 463 -3.17 -25.40 -21.62
N PHE A 464 -3.98 -25.25 -22.67
CA PHE A 464 -3.75 -24.29 -23.76
C PHE A 464 -3.73 -22.83 -23.20
N PHE A 465 -4.74 -22.43 -22.43
CA PHE A 465 -4.79 -21.07 -21.88
C PHE A 465 -3.63 -20.78 -20.92
N GLY A 466 -3.22 -21.75 -20.09
CA GLY A 466 -2.06 -21.62 -19.24
C GLY A 466 -0.77 -21.42 -20.04
N SER A 467 -0.58 -22.20 -21.11
CA SER A 467 0.58 -22.07 -21.99
C SER A 467 0.56 -20.79 -22.81
N LEU A 468 -0.62 -20.33 -23.25
CA LEU A 468 -0.76 -19.04 -23.93
C LEU A 468 -0.43 -17.86 -22.99
N CYS A 469 -0.95 -17.86 -21.76
CA CYS A 469 -0.60 -16.85 -20.78
C CYS A 469 0.91 -16.82 -20.54
N MET A 470 1.56 -17.98 -20.35
CA MET A 470 3.00 -18.02 -20.12
C MET A 470 3.81 -17.60 -21.36
N ALA A 471 3.35 -17.94 -22.56
CA ALA A 471 3.99 -17.49 -23.80
C ALA A 471 3.93 -15.96 -23.95
N LEU A 472 2.80 -15.34 -23.62
CA LEU A 472 2.62 -13.88 -23.65
C LEU A 472 3.55 -13.13 -22.67
N VAL A 473 4.01 -13.80 -21.61
CA VAL A 473 5.01 -13.22 -20.68
C VAL A 473 6.28 -12.81 -21.42
N ALA A 474 6.71 -13.57 -22.45
CA ALA A 474 7.91 -13.24 -23.24
C ALA A 474 7.83 -11.87 -23.91
N GLY A 475 6.63 -11.48 -24.35
CA GLY A 475 6.38 -10.16 -24.96
C GLY A 475 6.00 -9.07 -23.97
N CYS A 476 6.04 -9.34 -22.65
CA CYS A 476 5.93 -8.34 -21.57
C CYS A 476 7.29 -8.14 -20.90
N ARG A 477 7.81 -9.22 -20.29
CA ARG A 477 9.05 -9.29 -19.49
C ARG A 477 9.75 -10.61 -19.77
N PRO A 478 10.67 -10.68 -20.74
CA PRO A 478 11.28 -11.94 -21.19
C PRO A 478 11.92 -12.77 -20.06
N GLN A 479 12.54 -12.13 -19.06
CA GLN A 479 13.16 -12.82 -17.93
C GLN A 479 12.16 -13.62 -17.08
N LEU A 480 10.89 -13.21 -17.00
CA LEU A 480 9.86 -13.95 -16.29
C LEU A 480 9.45 -15.25 -16.99
N LEU A 481 9.84 -15.45 -18.26
CA LEU A 481 9.55 -16.69 -18.99
C LEU A 481 10.20 -17.93 -18.35
N ILE A 482 11.22 -17.76 -17.50
CA ILE A 482 11.80 -18.86 -16.70
C ILE A 482 10.73 -19.60 -15.87
N ASN A 483 9.63 -18.93 -15.53
CA ASN A 483 8.49 -19.54 -14.84
C ASN A 483 7.79 -20.63 -15.69
N ALA A 484 8.05 -20.75 -16.98
CA ALA A 484 7.58 -21.86 -17.80
C ALA A 484 8.05 -23.21 -17.25
N PHE A 485 9.23 -23.28 -16.62
CA PHE A 485 9.73 -24.50 -15.99
C PHE A 485 8.94 -24.95 -14.75
N LEU A 486 8.06 -24.12 -14.19
CA LEU A 486 7.11 -24.54 -13.15
C LEU A 486 6.12 -25.58 -13.67
N SER A 487 5.90 -25.66 -14.99
CA SER A 487 5.12 -26.71 -15.63
C SER A 487 5.66 -28.12 -15.34
N ILE A 488 6.98 -28.27 -15.20
CA ILE A 488 7.63 -29.56 -14.95
C ILE A 488 7.07 -30.21 -13.67
N PRO A 489 7.22 -29.65 -12.48
CA PRO A 489 6.64 -30.25 -11.28
C PRO A 489 5.09 -30.29 -11.31
N ILE A 490 4.43 -29.39 -12.05
CA ILE A 490 2.97 -29.38 -12.17
C ILE A 490 2.46 -30.59 -12.94
N PHE A 491 3.12 -30.99 -14.03
CA PHE A 491 2.65 -32.09 -14.91
C PHE A 491 3.36 -33.42 -14.68
N TYR A 492 4.50 -33.42 -13.96
CA TYR A 492 5.35 -34.58 -13.79
C TYR A 492 4.60 -35.85 -13.38
N ASP A 493 3.79 -35.80 -12.34
CA ASP A 493 3.08 -36.97 -11.82
C ASP A 493 2.11 -37.53 -12.87
N LYS A 494 1.38 -36.67 -13.59
CA LYS A 494 0.42 -37.06 -14.63
C LYS A 494 1.12 -37.68 -15.86
N ILE A 495 2.23 -37.09 -16.28
CA ILE A 495 3.00 -37.63 -17.41
C ILE A 495 3.60 -39.00 -17.05
N LYS A 496 4.04 -39.16 -15.78
CA LYS A 496 4.56 -40.41 -15.29
C LYS A 496 3.50 -41.51 -15.21
N GLU A 497 2.28 -41.17 -14.70
CA GLU A 497 1.15 -42.08 -14.57
C GLU A 497 0.65 -42.56 -15.94
N ASP A 498 0.43 -41.64 -16.88
CA ASP A 498 -0.20 -41.95 -18.19
C ASP A 498 0.81 -42.41 -19.26
N GLY A 499 2.13 -42.25 -19.02
CA GLY A 499 3.19 -42.51 -19.98
C GLY A 499 3.37 -41.41 -21.02
N LEU A 500 4.57 -41.30 -21.58
CA LEU A 500 4.94 -40.21 -22.48
C LEU A 500 4.15 -40.26 -23.81
N LYS A 501 3.95 -41.46 -24.36
CA LYS A 501 3.22 -41.67 -25.63
C LYS A 501 1.77 -41.16 -25.54
N ASN A 502 1.10 -41.46 -24.45
CA ASN A 502 -0.29 -41.03 -24.23
C ASN A 502 -0.43 -39.52 -24.01
N ASN A 503 0.65 -38.84 -23.62
CA ASN A 503 0.72 -37.41 -23.39
C ASN A 503 1.22 -36.56 -24.55
N LEU A 504 1.63 -37.17 -25.71
CA LEU A 504 2.13 -36.42 -26.86
C LEU A 504 1.19 -35.32 -27.34
N LYS A 505 -0.13 -35.60 -27.37
CA LYS A 505 -1.14 -34.58 -27.71
C LYS A 505 -1.20 -33.43 -26.68
N ASN A 506 -1.01 -33.72 -25.41
CA ASN A 506 -0.97 -32.69 -24.34
C ASN A 506 0.32 -31.87 -24.45
N ILE A 507 1.45 -32.49 -24.73
CA ILE A 507 2.75 -31.82 -24.96
C ILE A 507 2.63 -30.89 -26.16
N PHE A 508 2.00 -31.34 -27.25
CA PHE A 508 1.77 -30.52 -28.45
C PHE A 508 0.90 -29.26 -28.07
N ILE A 509 -0.22 -29.47 -27.37
CA ILE A 509 -1.08 -28.37 -26.91
C ILE A 509 -0.34 -27.38 -25.97
N TYR A 510 0.59 -27.91 -25.17
CA TYR A 510 1.44 -27.07 -24.31
C TYR A 510 2.42 -26.24 -25.14
N ILE A 511 3.07 -26.80 -26.15
CA ILE A 511 4.14 -26.14 -26.90
C ILE A 511 3.59 -25.14 -27.95
N VAL A 512 2.46 -25.44 -28.59
CA VAL A 512 1.92 -24.63 -29.69
C VAL A 512 1.80 -23.12 -29.35
N PRO A 513 1.26 -22.68 -28.19
CA PRO A 513 1.21 -21.26 -27.86
C PRO A 513 2.60 -20.61 -27.77
N PHE A 514 3.60 -21.32 -27.24
CA PHE A 514 4.98 -20.82 -27.17
C PHE A 514 5.58 -20.63 -28.56
N ILE A 515 5.36 -21.60 -29.49
CA ILE A 515 5.82 -21.47 -30.87
C ILE A 515 5.13 -20.30 -31.56
N MET A 516 3.81 -20.16 -31.43
CA MET A 516 3.05 -19.10 -32.09
C MET A 516 3.53 -17.72 -31.63
N VAL A 517 3.56 -17.49 -30.32
CA VAL A 517 3.99 -16.21 -29.76
C VAL A 517 5.49 -16.00 -30.02
N GLY A 518 6.32 -17.04 -29.90
CA GLY A 518 7.76 -17.00 -30.17
C GLY A 518 8.09 -16.59 -31.59
N ILE A 519 7.43 -17.17 -32.59
CA ILE A 519 7.63 -16.79 -34.00
C ILE A 519 7.27 -15.32 -34.24
N VAL A 520 6.15 -14.88 -33.71
CA VAL A 520 5.73 -13.44 -33.84
C VAL A 520 6.75 -12.51 -33.21
N LEU A 521 7.22 -12.79 -32.00
CA LEU A 521 8.21 -11.97 -31.32
C LEU A 521 9.58 -12.00 -31.99
N MET A 522 10.04 -13.16 -32.44
CA MET A 522 11.31 -13.31 -33.18
C MET A 522 11.27 -12.54 -34.50
N PHE A 523 10.16 -12.64 -35.25
CA PHE A 523 9.99 -11.92 -36.50
C PHE A 523 9.93 -10.38 -36.23
N TYR A 524 9.23 -9.93 -35.20
CA TYR A 524 9.21 -8.54 -34.80
C TYR A 524 10.59 -8.00 -34.40
N ASN A 525 11.41 -8.81 -33.71
CA ASN A 525 12.77 -8.44 -33.36
C ASN A 525 13.66 -8.36 -34.61
N TYR A 526 13.53 -9.34 -35.53
CA TYR A 526 14.31 -9.38 -36.74
C TYR A 526 14.07 -8.16 -37.65
N ILE A 527 12.81 -7.76 -37.83
CA ILE A 527 12.49 -6.57 -38.63
C ILE A 527 13.06 -5.29 -38.01
N ARG A 528 13.12 -5.20 -36.69
CA ARG A 528 13.63 -4.01 -35.98
C ARG A 528 15.17 -3.96 -35.94
N PHE A 529 15.80 -5.06 -35.57
CA PHE A 529 17.22 -5.09 -35.20
C PHE A 529 18.06 -6.04 -36.02
N GLY A 530 17.47 -6.78 -36.98
CA GLY A 530 18.17 -7.76 -37.77
C GLY A 530 18.60 -9.04 -37.02
N SER A 531 18.08 -9.26 -35.83
CA SER A 531 18.36 -10.41 -34.98
C SER A 531 17.06 -10.91 -34.33
N PHE A 532 16.87 -12.24 -34.30
CA PHE A 532 15.68 -12.87 -33.71
C PHE A 532 15.61 -12.74 -32.20
N LEU A 533 16.76 -12.61 -31.51
CA LEU A 533 16.87 -12.62 -30.05
C LEU A 533 17.21 -11.24 -29.46
N ASP A 534 17.35 -10.20 -30.28
CA ASP A 534 17.65 -8.88 -29.80
C ASP A 534 16.35 -8.09 -29.55
N PHE A 535 16.07 -7.78 -28.31
CA PHE A 535 14.92 -6.99 -27.88
C PHE A 535 15.16 -5.48 -27.88
N GLY A 536 16.37 -5.03 -28.24
CA GLY A 536 16.73 -3.62 -28.38
C GLY A 536 17.17 -2.91 -27.11
N ALA A 537 17.24 -3.58 -25.97
CA ALA A 537 17.63 -2.96 -24.69
C ALA A 537 19.05 -2.39 -24.71
N ASN A 538 19.96 -2.99 -25.49
CA ASN A 538 21.35 -2.51 -25.63
C ASN A 538 21.44 -1.17 -26.37
N TYR A 539 20.46 -0.85 -27.22
CA TYR A 539 20.46 0.38 -28.04
C TYR A 539 19.77 1.56 -27.34
N ASN A 540 19.49 1.42 -26.05
CA ASN A 540 18.75 2.43 -25.30
C ASN A 540 19.58 3.70 -25.05
N LEU A 541 19.03 4.87 -25.36
CA LEU A 541 19.62 6.18 -25.10
C LEU A 541 19.33 6.61 -23.64
N THR A 542 20.12 6.12 -22.72
CA THR A 542 20.00 6.36 -21.28
C THR A 542 21.26 7.01 -20.71
N THR A 543 21.42 7.04 -19.39
CA THR A 543 22.59 7.62 -18.68
C THR A 543 23.92 6.93 -19.02
N ASN A 544 23.87 5.63 -19.32
CA ASN A 544 25.06 4.82 -19.58
C ASN A 544 24.99 4.19 -20.96
N ASP A 545 26.16 3.95 -21.55
CA ASP A 545 26.30 3.17 -22.78
C ASP A 545 26.01 1.68 -22.48
N MET A 546 24.79 1.25 -22.79
CA MET A 546 24.35 -0.11 -22.53
C MET A 546 25.02 -1.15 -23.40
N THR A 547 25.63 -0.75 -24.53
CA THR A 547 26.38 -1.65 -25.42
C THR A 547 27.69 -2.17 -24.78
N LYS A 548 28.21 -1.43 -23.78
CA LYS A 548 29.48 -1.74 -23.10
C LYS A 548 29.29 -2.29 -21.67
N ARG A 549 28.05 -2.56 -21.24
CA ARG A 549 27.78 -2.83 -19.84
C ARG A 549 28.44 -4.09 -19.29
N GLY A 550 28.34 -5.22 -19.94
CA GLY A 550 28.94 -6.49 -19.53
C GLY A 550 28.48 -7.03 -18.16
N PHE A 551 28.79 -8.30 -17.90
CA PHE A 551 28.55 -8.94 -16.60
C PHE A 551 29.68 -8.60 -15.61
N LYS A 552 29.34 -8.21 -14.37
CA LYS A 552 30.27 -7.90 -13.28
C LYS A 552 29.85 -8.60 -12.01
N ILE A 553 30.65 -9.56 -11.53
CA ILE A 553 30.29 -10.41 -10.38
C ILE A 553 30.09 -9.59 -9.10
N ASP A 554 30.92 -8.57 -8.88
CA ASP A 554 30.87 -7.70 -7.71
C ASP A 554 29.53 -6.94 -7.59
N ARG A 555 28.98 -6.50 -8.73
CA ARG A 555 27.65 -5.86 -8.80
C ARG A 555 26.54 -6.76 -8.23
N THR A 556 26.69 -8.09 -8.39
CA THR A 556 25.72 -9.07 -7.91
C THR A 556 25.58 -9.03 -6.38
N PHE A 557 26.70 -9.17 -5.67
CA PHE A 557 26.66 -9.23 -4.21
C PHE A 557 26.14 -7.95 -3.60
N PHE A 558 26.63 -6.82 -4.08
CA PHE A 558 26.19 -5.53 -3.62
C PHE A 558 24.70 -5.28 -3.92
N GLY A 559 24.26 -5.57 -5.16
CA GLY A 559 22.86 -5.40 -5.55
C GLY A 559 21.91 -6.32 -4.78
N LEU A 560 22.29 -7.58 -4.55
CA LEU A 560 21.49 -8.52 -3.74
C LEU A 560 21.36 -8.03 -2.30
N PHE A 561 22.47 -7.59 -1.68
CA PHE A 561 22.43 -7.03 -0.34
C PHE A 561 21.49 -5.83 -0.25
N TYR A 562 21.62 -4.92 -1.20
CA TYR A 562 20.82 -3.71 -1.27
C TYR A 562 19.32 -3.98 -1.42
N LEU A 563 18.95 -4.80 -2.40
CA LEU A 563 17.55 -5.09 -2.69
C LEU A 563 16.89 -6.02 -1.65
N LEU A 564 17.67 -6.88 -0.96
CA LEU A 564 17.12 -7.83 0.00
C LEU A 564 17.16 -7.35 1.46
N PHE A 565 18.21 -6.65 1.88
CA PHE A 565 18.53 -6.49 3.31
C PHE A 565 18.58 -5.05 3.83
N ILE A 566 18.56 -4.03 2.99
CA ILE A 566 18.57 -2.64 3.47
C ILE A 566 17.33 -2.39 4.36
N PRO A 567 17.51 -1.91 5.62
CA PRO A 567 16.39 -1.65 6.53
C PRO A 567 15.56 -0.45 6.07
N LEU A 568 14.39 -0.26 6.69
CA LEU A 568 13.59 0.95 6.52
C LEU A 568 14.29 2.13 7.19
N LYS A 569 14.34 3.27 6.53
CA LYS A 569 14.69 4.55 7.15
C LYS A 569 13.41 5.19 7.65
N ILE A 570 13.32 5.36 8.98
CA ILE A 570 12.15 5.90 9.65
C ILE A 570 12.47 7.31 10.14
N GLY A 571 11.63 8.28 9.79
CA GLY A 571 11.68 9.65 10.26
C GLY A 571 10.61 9.94 11.32
N CYS A 572 10.72 11.11 11.97
CA CYS A 572 9.74 11.55 12.99
C CYS A 572 8.48 12.19 12.40
N ASN A 573 8.53 12.63 11.15
CA ASN A 573 7.42 13.30 10.49
C ASN A 573 6.69 12.33 9.55
N PHE A 574 5.35 12.48 9.47
CA PHE A 574 4.55 11.74 8.49
C PHE A 574 5.08 12.02 7.06
N PRO A 575 5.20 11.03 6.20
CA PRO A 575 4.68 9.65 6.32
C PRO A 575 5.60 8.66 7.04
N PHE A 576 6.58 9.09 7.81
CA PHE A 576 7.53 8.34 8.61
C PHE A 576 8.54 7.51 7.79
N LEU A 577 8.19 7.07 6.61
CA LEU A 577 9.10 6.38 5.69
C LEU A 577 9.88 7.41 4.88
N GLN A 578 11.18 7.19 4.78
CA GLN A 578 12.09 8.02 4.00
C GLN A 578 12.79 7.19 2.94
N GLU A 579 13.00 7.79 1.78
CA GLU A 579 13.88 7.20 0.78
C GLU A 579 15.33 7.16 1.26
N GLN A 580 16.06 6.17 0.76
CA GLN A 580 17.48 6.00 1.02
C GLN A 580 18.20 5.94 -0.31
N PHE A 581 19.14 6.85 -0.49
CA PHE A 581 20.08 6.82 -1.60
C PHE A 581 21.40 6.24 -1.11
N ILE A 582 21.90 5.22 -1.78
CA ILE A 582 23.25 4.73 -1.50
C ILE A 582 24.19 5.38 -2.49
N GLU A 583 24.99 6.27 -1.99
CA GLU A 583 26.18 6.71 -2.68
C GLU A 583 27.17 5.56 -2.72
N THR A 584 27.43 5.05 -3.92
CA THR A 584 28.46 4.03 -4.08
C THR A 584 29.49 4.51 -5.09
N ASN A 585 30.72 4.57 -4.69
CA ASN A 585 31.86 4.65 -5.59
C ASN A 585 32.18 3.30 -6.22
N TYR A 586 31.33 2.31 -5.95
CA TYR A 586 31.52 0.95 -6.37
C TYR A 586 31.32 0.84 -7.88
N MET A 587 32.41 0.51 -8.58
CA MET A 587 32.46 0.23 -10.02
C MET A 587 32.14 1.40 -10.97
N GLY A 588 32.04 2.65 -10.50
CA GLY A 588 31.92 3.85 -11.35
C GLY A 588 30.66 3.97 -12.21
N ILE A 589 29.99 2.88 -12.61
CA ILE A 589 28.90 2.84 -13.58
C ILE A 589 27.76 1.93 -13.08
N THR A 590 27.37 2.03 -11.82
CA THR A 590 26.18 1.32 -11.35
C THR A 590 25.01 2.31 -11.26
N ILE A 591 23.98 2.06 -12.05
CA ILE A 591 22.73 2.82 -11.92
C ILE A 591 22.06 2.38 -10.62
N SER A 592 21.84 3.32 -9.73
CA SER A 592 21.07 3.12 -8.51
C SER A 592 19.96 4.16 -8.42
N GLU A 593 18.81 3.76 -7.96
CA GLU A 593 17.70 4.65 -7.59
C GLU A 593 17.51 4.61 -6.07
N PRO A 594 17.04 5.71 -5.45
CA PRO A 594 16.63 5.67 -4.06
C PRO A 594 15.61 4.58 -3.82
N ILE A 595 15.65 3.95 -2.64
CA ILE A 595 14.69 2.92 -2.25
C ILE A 595 14.03 3.26 -0.92
N ILE A 596 12.78 2.81 -0.76
CA ILE A 596 12.02 2.89 0.50
C ILE A 596 12.08 1.52 1.19
N GLY A 597 13.28 1.14 1.61
CA GLY A 597 13.56 -0.17 2.19
C GLY A 597 13.61 -1.31 1.18
N SER A 598 14.24 -2.40 1.60
CA SER A 598 14.41 -3.61 0.79
C SER A 598 13.17 -4.49 0.77
N ILE A 599 13.22 -5.55 -0.03
CA ILE A 599 12.18 -6.59 -0.13
C ILE A 599 11.83 -7.17 1.24
N LEU A 600 12.83 -7.57 2.04
CA LEU A 600 12.61 -8.16 3.37
C LEU A 600 12.20 -7.11 4.40
N ALA A 601 12.63 -5.88 4.26
CA ALA A 601 12.21 -4.80 5.14
C ALA A 601 10.74 -4.41 4.91
N ALA A 602 10.26 -4.40 3.66
CA ALA A 602 8.86 -4.14 3.33
C ALA A 602 7.91 -5.29 3.73
N CYS A 603 8.37 -6.54 3.59
CA CYS A 603 7.60 -7.74 3.93
C CYS A 603 8.50 -8.80 4.59
N PRO A 604 8.74 -8.75 5.92
CA PRO A 604 9.65 -9.65 6.61
C PRO A 604 9.25 -11.14 6.53
N LEU A 605 7.96 -11.44 6.27
CA LEU A 605 7.50 -12.82 6.05
C LEU A 605 8.21 -13.53 4.89
N LEU A 606 8.74 -12.79 3.93
CA LEU A 606 9.41 -13.36 2.76
C LEU A 606 10.69 -14.13 3.11
N ILE A 607 11.27 -13.89 4.28
CA ILE A 607 12.42 -14.68 4.77
C ILE A 607 12.09 -16.18 4.88
N ILE A 608 10.82 -16.52 5.08
CA ILE A 608 10.34 -17.90 5.15
C ILE A 608 10.59 -18.64 3.83
N SER A 609 10.58 -17.96 2.69
CA SER A 609 10.83 -18.58 1.39
C SER A 609 12.23 -19.21 1.30
N PHE A 610 13.22 -18.60 1.97
CA PHE A 610 14.60 -19.11 1.97
C PHE A 610 14.77 -20.36 2.86
N LEU A 611 13.84 -20.63 3.77
CA LEU A 611 13.85 -21.87 4.55
C LEU A 611 13.65 -23.11 3.69
N ILE A 612 13.16 -22.96 2.42
CA ILE A 612 12.90 -24.07 1.51
C ILE A 612 14.11 -24.97 1.33
N PHE A 613 15.33 -24.43 1.37
CA PHE A 613 16.56 -25.18 1.21
C PHE A 613 16.81 -26.19 2.34
N PHE A 614 16.20 -25.98 3.53
CA PHE A 614 16.43 -26.78 4.74
C PHE A 614 15.24 -27.65 5.13
N ILE A 615 14.03 -27.39 4.63
CA ILE A 615 12.77 -27.98 5.14
C ILE A 615 12.17 -29.07 4.26
N LYS A 616 12.91 -29.65 3.32
CA LYS A 616 12.44 -30.71 2.40
C LYS A 616 11.68 -31.84 3.11
N LYS A 617 12.22 -32.35 4.22
CA LYS A 617 11.60 -33.43 5.02
C LYS A 617 10.24 -33.09 5.63
N TYR A 618 9.93 -31.79 5.73
CA TYR A 618 8.67 -31.30 6.31
C TYR A 618 7.57 -31.11 5.28
N PHE A 619 7.79 -31.36 4.00
CA PHE A 619 6.75 -31.29 2.99
C PHE A 619 6.00 -32.64 2.86
N LYS A 620 4.66 -32.58 2.76
CA LYS A 620 3.82 -33.74 2.45
C LYS A 620 3.84 -34.08 0.97
N SER A 621 3.88 -33.06 0.12
CA SER A 621 3.83 -33.19 -1.33
C SER A 621 5.18 -32.78 -1.92
N LYS A 622 5.86 -33.74 -2.59
CA LYS A 622 7.09 -33.49 -3.35
C LYS A 622 6.85 -32.43 -4.45
N LYS A 623 5.67 -32.47 -5.05
CA LYS A 623 5.25 -31.51 -6.08
C LYS A 623 5.27 -30.07 -5.54
N ILE A 624 4.62 -29.81 -4.38
CA ILE A 624 4.56 -28.48 -3.76
C ILE A 624 5.97 -28.03 -3.33
N PHE A 625 6.78 -28.95 -2.77
CA PHE A 625 8.16 -28.65 -2.44
C PHE A 625 8.97 -28.19 -3.66
N ASN A 626 8.88 -28.91 -4.79
CA ASN A 626 9.61 -28.58 -6.01
C ASN A 626 9.13 -27.24 -6.60
N ILE A 627 7.82 -26.94 -6.54
CA ILE A 627 7.28 -25.64 -6.95
C ILE A 627 7.90 -24.53 -6.08
N CYS A 628 7.89 -24.68 -4.76
CA CYS A 628 8.47 -23.69 -3.84
C CYS A 628 9.97 -23.49 -4.08
N LEU A 629 10.72 -24.59 -4.28
CA LEU A 629 12.14 -24.54 -4.57
C LEU A 629 12.43 -23.77 -5.86
N LEU A 630 11.71 -24.08 -6.93
CA LEU A 630 11.87 -23.38 -8.22
C LEU A 630 11.47 -21.90 -8.11
N LEU A 631 10.37 -21.58 -7.44
CA LEU A 631 9.97 -20.18 -7.22
C LEU A 631 11.07 -19.37 -6.53
N THR A 632 11.71 -19.93 -5.50
CA THR A 632 12.81 -19.26 -4.78
C THR A 632 14.04 -19.12 -5.65
N ILE A 633 14.44 -20.18 -6.36
CA ILE A 633 15.60 -20.16 -7.26
C ILE A 633 15.38 -19.16 -8.41
N PHE A 634 14.21 -19.19 -9.06
CA PHE A 634 13.90 -18.30 -10.18
C PHE A 634 13.85 -16.85 -9.74
N SER A 635 13.31 -16.55 -8.54
CA SER A 635 13.32 -15.20 -8.00
C SER A 635 14.74 -14.66 -7.82
N LEU A 636 15.69 -15.50 -7.34
CA LEU A 636 17.10 -15.10 -7.21
C LEU A 636 17.77 -14.93 -8.58
N ILE A 637 17.51 -15.82 -9.53
CA ILE A 637 18.05 -15.71 -10.89
C ILE A 637 17.58 -14.41 -11.55
N ILE A 638 16.28 -14.09 -11.48
CA ILE A 638 15.73 -12.87 -12.06
C ILE A 638 16.33 -11.64 -11.38
N LEU A 639 16.44 -11.64 -10.05
CA LEU A 639 17.01 -10.52 -9.32
C LEU A 639 18.47 -10.26 -9.73
N VAL A 640 19.27 -11.31 -9.88
CA VAL A 640 20.65 -11.22 -10.38
C VAL A 640 20.67 -10.71 -11.83
N ALA A 641 19.80 -11.22 -12.69
CA ALA A 641 19.72 -10.79 -14.09
C ALA A 641 19.38 -9.29 -14.18
N ASP A 642 18.40 -8.81 -13.42
CA ASP A 642 17.97 -7.40 -13.40
C ASP A 642 19.10 -6.50 -12.88
N ILE A 643 19.80 -6.89 -11.80
CA ILE A 643 20.98 -6.18 -11.29
C ILE A 643 22.07 -6.05 -12.38
N GLN A 644 22.31 -7.11 -13.13
CA GLN A 644 23.35 -7.12 -14.17
C GLN A 644 22.93 -6.30 -15.39
N MET A 645 21.70 -6.40 -15.83
CA MET A 645 21.22 -5.75 -17.05
C MET A 645 20.90 -4.28 -16.85
N ALA A 646 20.27 -3.91 -15.75
CA ALA A 646 19.74 -2.57 -15.59
C ALA A 646 20.31 -1.80 -14.38
N GLY A 647 20.65 -2.48 -13.28
CA GLY A 647 21.20 -1.86 -12.07
C GLY A 647 20.37 -2.13 -10.82
N ILE A 648 20.60 -1.31 -9.79
CA ILE A 648 19.95 -1.46 -8.49
C ILE A 648 18.75 -0.53 -8.46
N LEU A 649 17.61 -1.02 -8.93
CA LEU A 649 16.39 -0.25 -9.09
C LEU A 649 15.27 -0.93 -8.29
N GLN A 650 14.60 -0.18 -7.42
CA GLN A 650 13.55 -0.75 -6.55
C GLN A 650 12.44 -1.42 -7.35
N ARG A 651 12.07 -0.89 -8.51
CA ARG A 651 11.03 -1.45 -9.38
C ARG A 651 11.32 -2.88 -9.84
N TYR A 652 12.58 -3.31 -9.93
CA TYR A 652 12.93 -4.67 -10.32
C TYR A 652 12.75 -5.70 -9.22
N SER A 653 12.62 -5.26 -7.97
CA SER A 653 12.18 -6.14 -6.89
C SER A 653 10.78 -6.73 -7.16
N LEU A 654 9.93 -6.01 -7.89
CA LEU A 654 8.58 -6.45 -8.23
C LEU A 654 8.56 -7.69 -9.14
N ASP A 655 9.57 -7.86 -10.00
CA ASP A 655 9.69 -9.02 -10.86
C ASP A 655 9.83 -10.34 -10.07
N CYS A 656 10.38 -10.30 -8.84
CA CYS A 656 10.66 -11.49 -8.03
C CYS A 656 9.82 -11.62 -6.74
N VAL A 657 9.35 -10.53 -6.14
CA VAL A 657 8.65 -10.53 -4.84
C VAL A 657 7.42 -11.45 -4.84
N TRP A 658 6.62 -11.45 -5.90
CA TRP A 658 5.42 -12.29 -5.99
C TRP A 658 5.74 -13.80 -5.93
N MET A 659 6.90 -14.24 -6.45
CA MET A 659 7.35 -15.64 -6.40
C MET A 659 7.77 -16.03 -4.98
N LEU A 660 8.57 -15.18 -4.31
CA LEU A 660 8.94 -15.37 -2.91
C LEU A 660 7.71 -15.41 -2.02
N LEU A 661 6.72 -14.57 -2.31
CA LEU A 661 5.48 -14.49 -1.54
C LEU A 661 4.59 -15.72 -1.75
N LEU A 662 4.44 -16.20 -2.99
CA LEU A 662 3.74 -17.45 -3.27
C LEU A 662 4.42 -18.64 -2.58
N CYS A 663 5.75 -18.71 -2.62
CA CYS A 663 6.54 -19.72 -1.90
C CYS A 663 6.30 -19.65 -0.39
N THR A 664 6.39 -18.46 0.21
CA THR A 664 6.12 -18.20 1.64
C THR A 664 4.72 -18.70 2.04
N ILE A 665 3.70 -18.35 1.25
CA ILE A 665 2.31 -18.77 1.49
C ILE A 665 2.17 -20.28 1.45
N LEU A 666 2.79 -20.95 0.48
CA LEU A 666 2.77 -22.42 0.37
C LEU A 666 3.47 -23.09 1.55
N ILE A 667 4.58 -22.54 2.03
CA ILE A 667 5.28 -23.03 3.22
C ILE A 667 4.39 -22.88 4.46
N ILE A 668 3.76 -21.72 4.67
CA ILE A 668 2.83 -21.46 5.79
C ILE A 668 1.68 -22.47 5.77
N LEU A 669 1.08 -22.72 4.61
CA LEU A 669 0.01 -23.71 4.45
C LEU A 669 0.49 -25.13 4.78
N ASN A 670 1.69 -25.50 4.32
CA ASN A 670 2.25 -26.82 4.58
C ASN A 670 2.51 -27.03 6.08
N PHE A 671 3.04 -26.02 6.77
CA PHE A 671 3.20 -26.06 8.23
C PHE A 671 1.85 -26.15 8.95
N ASN A 672 0.87 -25.33 8.58
CA ASN A 672 -0.47 -25.38 9.16
C ASN A 672 -1.13 -26.76 8.99
N GLU A 673 -0.90 -27.46 7.87
CA GLU A 673 -1.42 -28.80 7.61
C GLU A 673 -0.79 -29.87 8.51
N LYS A 674 0.51 -29.73 8.86
CA LYS A 674 1.28 -30.70 9.67
C LYS A 674 1.22 -30.47 11.18
N LEU A 675 1.06 -29.23 11.61
CA LEU A 675 1.08 -28.88 13.03
C LEU A 675 -0.03 -29.59 13.80
N LYS A 676 0.36 -30.37 14.83
CA LYS A 676 -0.53 -31.03 15.79
C LYS A 676 -0.69 -30.20 17.06
N ASN A 677 0.36 -29.49 17.49
CA ASN A 677 0.35 -28.68 18.71
C ASN A 677 -0.47 -27.40 18.50
N ASN A 678 -1.54 -27.25 19.28
CA ASN A 678 -2.46 -26.11 19.18
C ASN A 678 -1.83 -24.81 19.70
N ASP A 679 -0.96 -24.88 20.71
CA ASP A 679 -0.35 -23.67 21.27
C ASP A 679 0.71 -23.10 20.33
N LEU A 680 1.53 -23.97 19.71
CA LEU A 680 2.45 -23.55 18.65
C LEU A 680 1.69 -22.95 17.46
N ARG A 681 0.55 -23.56 17.06
CA ARG A 681 -0.30 -23.00 15.99
C ARG A 681 -0.81 -21.62 16.35
N ARG A 682 -1.27 -21.40 17.60
CA ARG A 682 -1.72 -20.09 18.09
C ARG A 682 -0.60 -19.06 18.08
N PHE A 683 0.58 -19.45 18.56
CA PHE A 683 1.75 -18.57 18.54
C PHE A 683 2.11 -18.14 17.12
N LEU A 684 2.24 -19.08 16.17
CA LEU A 684 2.54 -18.78 14.78
C LEU A 684 1.45 -17.94 14.11
N THR A 685 0.19 -18.13 14.48
CA THR A 685 -0.91 -17.28 13.99
C THR A 685 -0.78 -15.85 14.51
N ASN A 686 -0.40 -15.63 15.76
CA ASN A 686 -0.13 -14.30 16.30
C ASN A 686 1.02 -13.62 15.53
N VAL A 687 2.14 -14.33 15.33
CA VAL A 687 3.27 -13.83 14.55
C VAL A 687 2.83 -13.44 13.13
N LEU A 688 2.05 -14.29 12.48
CA LEU A 688 1.52 -14.01 11.15
C LEU A 688 0.64 -12.75 11.13
N ILE A 689 -0.26 -12.59 12.12
CA ILE A 689 -1.11 -11.40 12.25
C ILE A 689 -0.26 -10.14 12.38
N VAL A 690 0.73 -10.14 13.29
CA VAL A 690 1.62 -8.99 13.53
C VAL A 690 2.37 -8.61 12.25
N LEU A 691 2.93 -9.59 11.54
CA LEU A 691 3.69 -9.33 10.31
C LEU A 691 2.81 -8.91 9.13
N ILE A 692 1.55 -9.36 9.07
CA ILE A 692 0.57 -8.84 8.10
C ILE A 692 0.22 -7.38 8.42
N ILE A 693 -0.01 -7.04 9.70
CA ILE A 693 -0.27 -5.65 10.12
C ILE A 693 0.92 -4.76 9.75
N PHE A 694 2.13 -5.22 10.03
CA PHE A 694 3.34 -4.48 9.65
C PHE A 694 3.39 -4.22 8.14
N ASN A 695 3.15 -5.24 7.31
CA ASN A 695 3.12 -5.09 5.85
C ASN A 695 2.02 -4.13 5.39
N LEU A 696 0.81 -4.20 5.98
CA LEU A 696 -0.27 -3.26 5.69
C LEU A 696 0.09 -1.83 6.09
N SER A 697 0.71 -1.64 7.25
CA SER A 697 1.17 -0.33 7.72
C SER A 697 2.25 0.26 6.80
N TYR A 698 3.23 -0.54 6.40
CA TYR A 698 4.23 -0.15 5.40
C TYR A 698 3.58 0.32 4.10
N ASN A 699 2.66 -0.48 3.56
CA ASN A 699 1.97 -0.14 2.31
C ASN A 699 1.09 1.10 2.44
N PHE A 700 0.42 1.29 3.57
CA PHE A 700 -0.36 2.50 3.84
C PHE A 700 0.53 3.75 3.87
N LEU A 701 1.64 3.73 4.59
CA LEU A 701 2.58 4.85 4.66
C LEU A 701 3.23 5.12 3.30
N ASN A 702 3.49 4.06 2.54
CA ASN A 702 4.10 4.16 1.22
C ASN A 702 3.22 4.91 0.19
N ILE A 703 1.90 4.99 0.39
CA ILE A 703 1.00 5.81 -0.44
C ILE A 703 1.40 7.30 -0.37
N PHE A 704 1.86 7.75 0.79
CA PHE A 704 2.16 9.17 1.06
C PHE A 704 3.63 9.53 0.88
N THR A 705 4.51 8.53 0.79
CA THR A 705 5.96 8.74 0.67
C THR A 705 6.32 9.12 -0.76
N SER A 706 6.94 10.29 -0.94
CA SER A 706 7.55 10.67 -2.23
C SER A 706 8.86 9.92 -2.45
N ASP A 707 9.24 9.71 -3.70
CA ASP A 707 10.55 9.21 -4.11
C ASP A 707 10.96 9.81 -5.46
N PHE A 708 12.15 9.47 -5.93
CA PHE A 708 12.71 9.97 -7.20
C PHE A 708 11.76 9.86 -8.41
N MET A 709 10.94 8.81 -8.46
CA MET A 709 9.99 8.56 -9.56
C MET A 709 8.57 9.05 -9.25
N TYR A 710 8.31 9.42 -8.01
CA TYR A 710 6.98 9.70 -7.50
C TYR A 710 6.91 11.07 -6.84
N ILE A 711 6.32 12.01 -7.54
CA ILE A 711 5.90 13.28 -6.96
C ILE A 711 4.80 13.00 -5.94
N GLY A 712 5.11 13.17 -4.65
CA GLY A 712 4.23 12.77 -3.56
C GLY A 712 2.95 13.60 -3.44
N LEU A 713 2.04 13.15 -2.57
CA LEU A 713 0.79 13.88 -2.28
C LEU A 713 1.02 15.27 -1.69
N ILE A 714 2.16 15.50 -1.07
CA ILE A 714 2.52 16.83 -0.53
C ILE A 714 2.59 17.90 -1.64
N GLU A 715 2.93 17.51 -2.86
CA GLU A 715 3.03 18.41 -4.01
C GLU A 715 1.76 18.41 -4.87
N THR A 716 1.14 17.23 -5.05
CA THR A 716 -0.02 17.09 -5.94
C THR A 716 -1.34 17.46 -5.27
N ARG A 717 -1.49 17.14 -3.97
CA ARG A 717 -2.69 17.45 -3.17
C ARG A 717 -2.29 17.89 -1.75
N PRO A 718 -1.64 19.05 -1.60
CA PRO A 718 -1.09 19.51 -0.33
C PRO A 718 -2.14 19.60 0.79
N TYR A 719 -3.36 20.08 0.49
CA TYR A 719 -4.44 20.13 1.48
C TYR A 719 -4.77 18.75 2.06
N LEU A 720 -4.93 17.72 1.20
CA LEU A 720 -5.22 16.35 1.64
C LEU A 720 -4.06 15.78 2.48
N PHE A 721 -2.82 16.00 2.03
CA PHE A 721 -1.62 15.56 2.76
C PHE A 721 -1.56 16.19 4.15
N TRP A 722 -1.67 17.52 4.26
CA TRP A 722 -1.60 18.23 5.52
C TRP A 722 -2.78 17.93 6.44
N LYS A 723 -3.98 17.72 5.90
CA LYS A 723 -5.13 17.27 6.68
C LYS A 723 -4.86 15.92 7.34
N ILE A 724 -4.31 14.95 6.60
CA ILE A 724 -3.95 13.64 7.14
C ILE A 724 -2.78 13.78 8.13
N TYR A 725 -1.79 14.61 7.82
CA TYR A 725 -0.67 14.91 8.70
C TYR A 725 -1.16 15.35 10.09
N TYR A 726 -2.02 16.38 10.18
CA TYR A 726 -2.57 16.87 11.43
C TYR A 726 -3.60 15.93 12.08
N MET A 727 -4.19 15.01 11.33
CA MET A 727 -5.01 13.95 11.91
C MET A 727 -4.17 12.91 12.66
N ILE A 728 -2.93 12.67 12.23
CA ILE A 728 -2.03 11.67 12.82
C ILE A 728 -1.18 12.28 13.92
N HIS A 729 -0.62 13.47 13.70
CA HIS A 729 0.28 14.14 14.65
C HIS A 729 -0.51 14.86 15.76
N PHE A 730 -1.12 14.09 16.65
CA PHE A 730 -1.89 14.64 17.77
C PHE A 730 -1.04 15.31 18.85
N TRP A 731 0.26 15.09 18.84
CA TRP A 731 1.22 15.62 19.81
C TRP A 731 1.87 16.96 19.40
N LEU A 732 1.68 17.43 18.17
CA LEU A 732 2.28 18.69 17.66
C LEU A 732 1.47 19.92 18.06
#